data_d8a8b63014531800119f9ddae97dd928
#
_entry.id   d8a8b63014531800119f9ddae97dd928
#
_cell.length_a   1.000
_cell.length_b   1.000
_cell.length_c   1.000
_cell.angle_alpha   90.00
_cell.angle_beta   90.00
_cell.angle_gamma   90.00
#
_symmetry.space_group_name_H-M   'P 1'
#
loop_
_entity.id
_entity.type
_entity.pdbx_description
1 polymer ?
#
loop_
_entity_poly.entity_id
_entity_poly.type
_entity_poly.pdbx_seq_one_letter_code
_entity_poly.pdbx_strand_id
1 'polypeptide(L)'
;MFGLLINPRPHHDESLLGYLQRLAKANGLPRKELLTVFARAGEPEVADWLQMIEGPLSWPTVAAEFREPKPKGVKLWTTHHARYCPICLGESGYWRESWGLTLVTTCSVHGTELHGRCPNCLKETDPSAMSANSCQACGTSLCGGNFEIAPASDSAAWLTSGFEKRLYADSLPADAGLGALSYDQFHELSSRLAVRSVPTESTKPLKVADSGSLEISRLMANAAGEVLMNWPLAFREMLSGLKEANAESGRWKLSRAFGPIYHDIHRDLNDPCFDFLRREFESFLQHAWEAPLAKRNRNLSEEAVERHRWVSFATAAEACGLGVSVVKRLHHHGELAYREMTHEHRVFTVVDLEQLKEISQQIPDAVDMKQTVNLLNLCHKRVRQLLAVGILKSFGGEPRPGERWFIDSHSINELLDENLSTSTDQDLVTINHLAKHSLPKGGGLVELVQAIRAGDLRAYSPAENGSVAVGAWLLKPQDFAAWQQARAEKKSPVFPGLSVVKAAALLGVKEQCAYAFVRLGLLWSTAVERGRRTQLMVKPQAIDRFRRGYILGPEIAVYLGKSTREAFKHLWEARFRPVAGPSIPNAACRQYVWVRSKKLIDYLASEAAQIDDPEAITFLSTPIAQPRDCRFRHVGSR
;
A
#
# COMPACT_ATOMS: atom_id res chain seq x y z
N MET A 1 -1.27 35.96 57.66
CA MET A 1 -1.37 34.53 57.93
C MET A 1 -0.07 33.89 58.35
N PHE A 2 1.04 34.15 57.71
CA PHE A 2 2.32 33.66 58.15
C PHE A 2 3.15 34.89 58.56
N GLY A 3 3.21 35.20 59.88
CA GLY A 3 3.97 36.30 60.44
C GLY A 3 5.49 36.05 60.32
N LEU A 4 5.96 35.78 59.10
CA LEU A 4 7.34 35.51 58.80
C LEU A 4 8.16 36.81 58.80
N LEU A 5 9.30 36.81 59.47
CA LEU A 5 10.19 37.97 59.57
C LEU A 5 10.92 38.26 58.27
N ILE A 6 11.27 37.20 57.51
CA ILE A 6 12.05 37.30 56.29
C ILE A 6 11.27 36.67 55.15
N ASN A 7 10.91 37.46 54.15
CA ASN A 7 10.22 37.01 52.93
C ASN A 7 11.12 37.26 51.73
N PRO A 8 12.00 36.29 51.35
CA PRO A 8 12.82 36.43 50.19
C PRO A 8 11.93 36.46 48.94
N ARG A 9 12.20 37.31 47.96
CA ARG A 9 11.47 37.33 46.70
C ARG A 9 11.69 36.00 45.97
N PRO A 10 10.63 35.39 45.42
CA PRO A 10 10.78 34.21 44.57
C PRO A 10 11.46 34.58 43.25
N HIS A 11 12.20 33.64 42.66
CA HIS A 11 12.68 33.77 41.28
C HIS A 11 11.53 33.39 40.31
N HIS A 12 11.57 33.95 39.12
CA HIS A 12 10.48 33.81 38.12
C HIS A 12 10.19 32.36 37.69
N ASP A 13 11.14 31.48 37.85
CA ASP A 13 11.05 30.04 37.50
C ASP A 13 11.37 29.11 38.69
N GLU A 14 11.33 29.65 39.92
CA GLU A 14 11.57 28.87 41.12
C GLU A 14 10.42 27.94 41.42
N SER A 15 10.71 26.69 41.77
CA SER A 15 9.70 25.76 42.24
C SER A 15 9.09 26.20 43.55
N LEU A 16 7.78 26.02 43.72
CA LEU A 16 7.10 26.31 44.98
C LEU A 16 7.76 25.57 46.16
N LEU A 17 8.10 24.29 46.00
CA LEU A 17 8.74 23.50 47.03
C LEU A 17 10.15 24.06 47.36
N GLY A 18 10.92 24.45 46.37
CA GLY A 18 12.24 25.10 46.55
C GLY A 18 12.12 26.42 47.28
N TYR A 19 11.15 27.26 46.90
CA TYR A 19 10.87 28.54 47.57
C TYR A 19 10.49 28.34 49.03
N LEU A 20 9.56 27.43 49.36
CA LEU A 20 9.16 27.13 50.71
C LEU A 20 10.34 26.65 51.58
N GLN A 21 11.25 25.87 51.01
CA GLN A 21 12.46 25.43 51.69
C GLN A 21 13.43 26.60 51.96
N ARG A 22 13.60 27.48 50.99
CA ARG A 22 14.43 28.68 51.11
C ARG A 22 13.84 29.66 52.14
N LEU A 23 12.51 29.80 52.11
CA LEU A 23 11.75 30.60 53.09
C LEU A 23 11.90 30.05 54.51
N ALA A 24 11.78 28.72 54.68
CA ALA A 24 11.99 28.03 55.95
C ALA A 24 13.38 28.29 56.50
N LYS A 25 14.39 28.12 55.67
CA LYS A 25 15.79 28.36 56.04
C LYS A 25 16.05 29.81 56.45
N ALA A 26 15.49 30.79 55.72
CA ALA A 26 15.60 32.20 56.04
C ALA A 26 14.99 32.55 57.41
N ASN A 27 13.93 31.88 57.81
CA ASN A 27 13.23 32.14 59.07
C ASN A 27 13.57 31.16 60.22
N GLY A 28 14.51 30.23 60.00
CA GLY A 28 14.87 29.24 61.01
C GLY A 28 13.74 28.24 61.38
N LEU A 29 12.78 28.05 60.46
CA LEU A 29 11.60 27.19 60.68
C LEU A 29 11.88 25.72 60.31
N PRO A 30 11.25 24.78 61.01
CA PRO A 30 11.31 23.37 60.62
C PRO A 30 10.66 23.16 59.25
N ARG A 31 11.30 22.36 58.39
CA ARG A 31 10.78 21.99 57.08
C ARG A 31 9.32 21.50 57.10
N LYS A 32 8.96 20.72 58.12
CA LYS A 32 7.62 20.12 58.26
C LYS A 32 6.50 21.14 58.29
N GLU A 33 6.71 22.30 58.88
CA GLU A 33 5.67 23.33 59.00
C GLU A 33 5.35 23.95 57.66
N LEU A 34 6.35 24.14 56.78
CA LEU A 34 6.13 24.69 55.46
C LEU A 34 5.66 23.64 54.41
N LEU A 35 5.91 22.37 54.61
CA LEU A 35 5.29 21.30 53.80
C LEU A 35 3.77 21.25 53.95
N THR A 36 3.23 21.67 55.12
CA THR A 36 1.77 21.82 55.28
C THR A 36 1.21 22.92 54.39
N VAL A 37 1.96 24.00 54.15
CA VAL A 37 1.58 25.06 53.19
C VAL A 37 1.55 24.54 51.77
N PHE A 38 2.55 23.75 51.37
CA PHE A 38 2.56 23.10 50.07
C PHE A 38 1.34 22.19 49.87
N ALA A 39 1.00 21.40 50.89
CA ALA A 39 -0.16 20.53 50.85
C ALA A 39 -1.50 21.30 50.74
N ARG A 40 -1.54 22.56 51.15
CA ARG A 40 -2.73 23.44 51.13
C ARG A 40 -2.67 24.50 50.01
N ALA A 41 -1.71 24.47 49.12
CA ALA A 41 -1.48 25.51 48.15
C ALA A 41 -2.66 25.78 47.18
N GLY A 42 -3.62 24.86 47.06
CA GLY A 42 -4.87 25.05 46.32
C GLY A 42 -6.03 25.59 47.14
N GLU A 43 -5.85 25.86 48.46
CA GLU A 43 -6.87 26.54 49.24
C GLU A 43 -6.83 28.05 48.96
N PRO A 44 -8.01 28.73 48.89
CA PRO A 44 -8.06 30.16 48.51
C PRO A 44 -7.14 31.06 49.31
N GLU A 45 -7.10 30.85 50.63
CA GLU A 45 -6.26 31.66 51.53
C GLU A 45 -4.74 31.51 51.25
N VAL A 46 -4.30 30.30 50.82
CA VAL A 46 -2.91 30.05 50.48
C VAL A 46 -2.61 30.53 49.08
N ALA A 47 -3.58 30.42 48.17
CA ALA A 47 -3.45 30.96 46.80
C ALA A 47 -3.29 32.48 46.84
N ASP A 48 -4.14 33.17 47.64
CA ASP A 48 -4.05 34.63 47.84
C ASP A 48 -2.68 35.02 48.43
N TRP A 49 -2.17 34.26 49.40
CA TRP A 49 -0.85 34.52 49.95
C TRP A 49 0.27 34.30 48.93
N LEU A 50 0.19 33.25 48.08
CA LEU A 50 1.14 33.02 47.01
C LEU A 50 1.13 34.16 45.97
N GLN A 51 -0.02 34.72 45.68
CA GLN A 51 -0.11 35.89 44.82
C GLN A 51 0.51 37.15 45.46
N MET A 52 0.27 37.38 46.74
CA MET A 52 0.85 38.53 47.46
C MET A 52 2.40 38.51 47.50
N ILE A 53 3.03 37.34 47.44
CA ILE A 53 4.49 37.23 47.40
C ILE A 53 5.06 37.31 45.97
N GLU A 54 4.21 37.61 44.97
CA GLU A 54 4.62 37.70 43.56
C GLU A 54 5.32 36.43 43.07
N GLY A 55 4.82 35.27 43.49
CA GLY A 55 5.33 33.96 43.05
C GLY A 55 5.01 33.68 41.60
N PRO A 56 5.70 32.73 40.94
CA PRO A 56 5.38 32.28 39.60
C PRO A 56 3.90 31.94 39.41
N LEU A 57 3.33 32.36 38.31
CA LEU A 57 1.91 32.17 37.98
C LEU A 57 1.51 30.68 37.91
N SER A 58 2.45 29.82 37.65
CA SER A 58 2.28 28.35 37.59
C SER A 58 2.01 27.69 38.95
N TRP A 59 2.46 28.30 40.05
CA TRP A 59 2.43 27.67 41.38
C TRP A 59 1.06 27.15 41.82
N PRO A 60 -0.07 27.89 41.68
CA PRO A 60 -1.38 27.39 42.07
C PRO A 60 -1.79 26.15 41.26
N THR A 61 -1.54 26.17 39.95
CA THR A 61 -1.89 25.09 39.03
C THR A 61 -1.05 23.86 39.32
N VAL A 62 0.25 24.02 39.44
CA VAL A 62 1.20 22.93 39.75
C VAL A 62 0.83 22.29 41.08
N ALA A 63 0.54 23.07 42.12
CA ALA A 63 0.15 22.53 43.41
C ALA A 63 -1.17 21.76 43.36
N ALA A 64 -2.14 22.16 42.56
CA ALA A 64 -3.38 21.44 42.36
C ALA A 64 -3.15 20.06 41.70
N GLU A 65 -2.27 19.98 40.69
CA GLU A 65 -1.97 18.74 40.00
C GLU A 65 -1.26 17.69 40.86
N PHE A 66 -0.51 18.10 41.86
CA PHE A 66 0.05 17.17 42.85
C PHE A 66 -1.00 16.47 43.68
N ARG A 67 -2.18 17.08 43.86
CA ARG A 67 -3.28 16.52 44.66
C ARG A 67 -4.12 15.50 43.92
N GLU A 68 -4.24 15.67 42.60
CA GLU A 68 -5.04 14.79 41.75
C GLU A 68 -4.15 13.98 40.80
N PRO A 69 -3.46 12.93 41.29
CA PRO A 69 -2.62 12.12 40.41
C PRO A 69 -3.48 11.45 39.33
N LYS A 70 -3.18 11.69 38.05
CA LYS A 70 -3.79 10.98 36.94
C LYS A 70 -3.55 9.47 37.10
N PRO A 71 -4.60 8.62 37.08
CA PRO A 71 -4.50 7.23 37.53
C PRO A 71 -3.73 6.28 36.61
N LYS A 72 -3.37 6.70 35.38
CA LYS A 72 -2.67 5.83 34.41
C LYS A 72 -1.74 6.65 33.52
N GLY A 73 -0.47 6.24 33.43
CA GLY A 73 0.50 6.83 32.51
C GLY A 73 1.80 7.27 33.17
N VAL A 74 2.61 7.99 32.42
CA VAL A 74 3.82 8.66 32.92
C VAL A 74 3.39 9.83 33.78
N LYS A 75 3.91 9.87 35.03
CA LYS A 75 3.60 10.99 35.92
C LYS A 75 4.12 12.30 35.32
N LEU A 76 3.32 13.36 35.40
CA LEU A 76 3.74 14.68 34.94
C LEU A 76 4.90 15.21 35.80
N TRP A 77 4.77 15.09 37.11
CA TRP A 77 5.75 15.58 38.08
C TRP A 77 6.47 14.46 38.84
N THR A 78 7.76 14.66 39.07
CA THR A 78 8.55 13.85 40.01
C THR A 78 8.96 14.71 41.19
N THR A 79 8.49 14.36 42.40
CA THR A 79 8.70 15.13 43.62
C THR A 79 9.51 14.38 44.70
N HIS A 80 9.70 13.10 44.52
CA HIS A 80 10.43 12.27 45.48
C HIS A 80 11.95 12.44 45.35
N HIS A 81 12.43 12.68 44.11
CA HIS A 81 13.84 12.83 43.79
C HIS A 81 14.02 14.16 43.05
N ALA A 82 14.96 15.01 43.57
CA ALA A 82 15.26 16.25 42.92
C ALA A 82 16.24 16.05 41.78
N ARG A 83 15.92 16.68 40.65
CA ARG A 83 16.83 16.83 39.51
C ARG A 83 17.43 18.22 39.56
N TYR A 84 18.69 18.38 39.16
CA TYR A 84 19.36 19.65 39.26
C TYR A 84 20.48 19.80 38.23
N CYS A 85 20.80 21.03 37.91
CA CYS A 85 22.01 21.40 37.20
C CYS A 85 23.04 21.87 38.20
N PRO A 86 24.25 21.26 38.30
CA PRO A 86 25.27 21.67 39.27
C PRO A 86 25.75 23.11 39.08
N ILE A 87 25.76 23.58 37.81
CA ILE A 87 26.19 24.94 37.48
C ILE A 87 25.13 25.94 37.98
N CYS A 88 23.84 25.74 37.65
CA CYS A 88 22.77 26.60 38.15
C CYS A 88 22.70 26.64 39.68
N LEU A 89 22.91 25.51 40.37
CA LEU A 89 22.95 25.51 41.84
C LEU A 89 24.11 26.35 42.39
N GLY A 90 25.27 26.32 41.74
CA GLY A 90 26.43 27.16 42.11
C GLY A 90 26.19 28.64 41.87
N GLU A 91 25.54 29.00 40.78
CA GLU A 91 25.32 30.40 40.36
C GLU A 91 24.11 31.04 41.06
N SER A 92 23.00 30.33 41.11
CA SER A 92 21.69 30.89 41.50
C SER A 92 21.16 30.37 42.83
N GLY A 93 21.57 29.20 43.26
CA GLY A 93 21.26 28.65 44.59
C GLY A 93 19.79 28.26 44.83
N TYR A 94 18.98 28.09 43.80
CA TYR A 94 17.59 27.71 43.94
C TYR A 94 17.20 26.59 42.97
N TRP A 95 16.09 25.91 43.27
CA TRP A 95 15.55 24.79 42.49
C TRP A 95 14.48 25.27 41.53
N ARG A 96 14.69 25.03 40.22
CA ARG A 96 13.77 25.45 39.16
C ARG A 96 12.56 24.54 39.12
N GLU A 97 11.39 25.08 38.79
CA GLU A 97 10.14 24.35 38.72
C GLU A 97 10.12 23.31 37.58
N SER A 98 10.65 23.71 36.42
CA SER A 98 10.74 22.81 35.25
C SER A 98 11.50 21.52 35.56
N TRP A 99 12.47 21.53 36.46
CA TRP A 99 13.22 20.31 36.83
C TRP A 99 12.37 19.25 37.57
N GLY A 100 11.20 19.63 38.07
CA GLY A 100 10.21 18.73 38.62
C GLY A 100 9.42 17.97 37.57
N LEU A 101 9.39 18.42 36.32
CA LEU A 101 8.70 17.72 35.25
C LEU A 101 9.43 16.45 34.81
N THR A 102 8.70 15.35 34.70
CA THR A 102 9.30 14.02 34.45
C THR A 102 10.08 13.97 33.14
N LEU A 103 9.61 14.63 32.08
CA LEU A 103 10.27 14.64 30.77
C LEU A 103 11.25 15.81 30.57
N VAL A 104 11.45 16.67 31.57
CA VAL A 104 12.52 17.66 31.58
C VAL A 104 13.78 16.99 32.15
N THR A 105 14.76 16.78 31.31
CA THR A 105 15.98 16.03 31.63
C THR A 105 17.27 16.83 31.37
N THR A 106 17.11 18.06 30.88
CA THR A 106 18.21 18.93 30.51
C THR A 106 18.05 20.30 31.14
N CYS A 107 19.16 21.02 31.31
CA CYS A 107 19.17 22.41 31.74
C CYS A 107 19.12 23.32 30.52
N SER A 108 18.09 24.14 30.39
CA SER A 108 17.93 25.08 29.28
C SER A 108 18.95 26.24 29.31
N VAL A 109 19.47 26.56 30.50
CA VAL A 109 20.46 27.64 30.69
C VAL A 109 21.85 27.20 30.27
N HIS A 110 22.26 25.99 30.66
CA HIS A 110 23.65 25.52 30.44
C HIS A 110 23.76 24.47 29.31
N GLY A 111 22.67 24.04 28.72
CA GLY A 111 22.67 23.03 27.65
C GLY A 111 23.21 21.65 28.08
N THR A 112 23.05 21.30 29.35
CA THR A 112 23.62 20.08 29.93
C THR A 112 22.54 19.15 30.46
N GLU A 113 22.85 17.88 30.59
CA GLU A 113 21.94 16.93 31.27
C GLU A 113 21.78 17.29 32.75
N LEU A 114 20.56 17.12 33.28
CA LEU A 114 20.31 17.26 34.73
C LEU A 114 20.86 16.05 35.49
N HIS A 115 21.28 16.27 36.72
CA HIS A 115 21.71 15.25 37.66
C HIS A 115 20.56 14.90 38.64
N GLY A 116 20.47 13.65 39.04
CA GLY A 116 19.47 13.14 40.02
C GLY A 116 20.11 12.44 41.21
N ARG A 117 21.46 12.34 41.23
CA ARG A 117 22.23 11.64 42.27
C ARG A 117 23.40 12.47 42.74
N CYS A 118 23.80 12.20 43.98
CA CYS A 118 25.00 12.76 44.55
C CYS A 118 26.24 12.25 43.82
N PRO A 119 27.19 13.11 43.41
CA PRO A 119 28.40 12.69 42.67
C PRO A 119 29.33 11.79 43.49
N ASN A 120 29.30 11.90 44.83
CA ASN A 120 30.18 11.14 45.70
C ASN A 120 29.56 9.80 46.16
N CYS A 121 28.34 9.82 46.76
CA CYS A 121 27.74 8.62 47.34
C CYS A 121 26.70 7.94 46.44
N LEU A 122 26.43 8.49 45.24
CA LEU A 122 25.48 8.01 44.22
C LEU A 122 24.02 7.83 44.70
N LYS A 123 23.69 8.24 45.95
CA LYS A 123 22.31 8.27 46.43
C LYS A 123 21.50 9.32 45.67
N GLU A 124 20.26 9.01 45.45
CA GLU A 124 19.31 9.94 44.87
C GLU A 124 19.15 11.17 45.73
N THR A 125 19.08 12.33 45.08
CA THR A 125 18.99 13.62 45.77
C THR A 125 17.55 13.90 46.20
N ASP A 126 17.39 14.26 47.46
CA ASP A 126 16.10 14.73 48.01
C ASP A 126 15.91 16.21 47.65
N PRO A 127 14.68 16.70 47.42
CA PRO A 127 14.42 18.11 47.17
C PRO A 127 14.99 19.05 48.23
N SER A 128 15.09 18.59 49.50
CA SER A 128 15.70 19.41 50.59
C SER A 128 17.19 19.65 50.41
N ALA A 129 17.89 18.80 49.66
CA ALA A 129 19.31 18.99 49.33
C ALA A 129 19.54 20.22 48.46
N MET A 130 18.54 20.65 47.72
CA MET A 130 18.61 21.79 46.80
C MET A 130 18.84 23.13 47.54
N SER A 131 18.10 23.36 48.62
CA SER A 131 18.24 24.55 49.46
C SER A 131 19.54 24.57 50.28
N ALA A 132 20.09 23.38 50.57
CA ALA A 132 21.36 23.24 51.30
C ALA A 132 22.58 23.23 50.37
N ASN A 133 22.39 23.07 49.06
CA ASN A 133 23.44 22.83 48.03
C ASN A 133 24.39 21.69 48.41
N SER A 134 23.92 20.74 49.22
CA SER A 134 24.71 19.62 49.72
C SER A 134 23.89 18.33 49.86
N CYS A 135 24.55 17.22 49.61
CA CYS A 135 23.93 15.89 49.81
C CYS A 135 23.62 15.64 51.30
N GLN A 136 22.40 15.32 51.61
CA GLN A 136 22.00 15.02 53.00
C GLN A 136 22.62 13.73 53.56
N ALA A 137 23.04 12.79 52.69
CA ALA A 137 23.61 11.53 53.11
C ALA A 137 25.13 11.59 53.44
N CYS A 138 25.89 12.38 52.70
CA CYS A 138 27.36 12.43 52.85
C CYS A 138 27.91 13.85 52.96
N GLY A 139 27.09 14.88 52.93
CA GLY A 139 27.53 16.28 53.08
C GLY A 139 28.25 16.88 51.85
N THR A 140 28.47 16.09 50.79
CA THR A 140 29.18 16.58 49.60
C THR A 140 28.38 17.68 48.92
N SER A 141 29.09 18.76 48.51
CA SER A 141 28.48 19.84 47.70
C SER A 141 27.87 19.30 46.43
N LEU A 142 26.70 19.77 46.09
CA LEU A 142 26.00 19.47 44.80
C LEU A 142 26.34 20.51 43.73
N CYS A 143 27.17 21.52 44.04
CA CYS A 143 27.68 22.49 43.09
C CYS A 143 29.20 22.57 43.23
N GLY A 144 29.91 22.76 42.12
CA GLY A 144 31.36 23.05 42.14
C GLY A 144 32.28 21.86 42.46
N GLY A 145 31.95 20.65 42.08
CA GLY A 145 32.78 19.45 42.23
C GLY A 145 33.17 18.81 40.90
N ASN A 146 33.85 17.66 40.93
CA ASN A 146 34.13 16.81 39.76
C ASN A 146 32.86 16.16 39.23
N PHE A 147 31.98 16.96 38.65
CA PHE A 147 30.83 16.44 37.92
C PHE A 147 31.23 16.11 36.50
N GLU A 148 30.87 14.95 36.02
CA GLU A 148 30.86 14.68 34.59
C GLU A 148 29.63 15.38 33.99
N ILE A 149 29.88 16.57 33.41
CA ILE A 149 28.82 17.39 32.80
C ILE A 149 28.66 16.93 31.35
N ALA A 150 27.66 16.12 31.09
CA ALA A 150 27.34 15.70 29.74
C ALA A 150 26.51 16.78 29.03
N PRO A 151 26.82 17.10 27.75
CA PRO A 151 25.96 17.96 26.95
C PRO A 151 24.60 17.33 26.73
N ALA A 152 23.57 18.15 26.70
CA ALA A 152 22.23 17.71 26.35
C ALA A 152 22.16 17.32 24.86
N SER A 153 21.35 16.31 24.51
CA SER A 153 21.00 16.10 23.11
C SER A 153 20.06 17.19 22.60
N ASP A 154 20.13 17.50 21.31
CA ASP A 154 19.28 18.53 20.69
C ASP A 154 17.77 18.22 20.89
N SER A 155 17.37 16.96 20.77
CA SER A 155 15.99 16.52 20.95
C SER A 155 15.49 16.70 22.39
N ALA A 156 16.27 16.34 23.39
CA ALA A 156 15.91 16.53 24.80
C ALA A 156 15.93 18.03 25.19
N ALA A 157 16.88 18.81 24.67
CA ALA A 157 16.96 20.26 24.87
C ALA A 157 15.75 20.97 24.25
N TRP A 158 15.35 20.56 23.02
CA TRP A 158 14.16 21.07 22.36
C TRP A 158 12.89 20.76 23.17
N LEU A 159 12.76 19.54 23.66
CA LEU A 159 11.61 19.11 24.47
C LEU A 159 11.54 19.90 25.78
N THR A 160 12.67 20.08 26.47
CA THR A 160 12.78 20.90 27.69
C THR A 160 12.35 22.34 27.42
N SER A 161 12.86 22.98 26.37
CA SER A 161 12.44 24.31 25.95
C SER A 161 10.94 24.39 25.65
N GLY A 162 10.39 23.33 25.03
CA GLY A 162 8.97 23.20 24.77
C GLY A 162 8.11 23.17 26.03
N PHE A 163 8.55 22.50 27.10
CA PHE A 163 7.90 22.50 28.40
C PHE A 163 8.03 23.85 29.10
N GLU A 164 9.20 24.42 29.17
CA GLU A 164 9.43 25.71 29.84
C GLU A 164 8.64 26.85 29.23
N LYS A 165 8.60 26.91 27.88
CA LYS A 165 7.75 27.90 27.18
C LYS A 165 6.29 27.81 27.57
N ARG A 166 5.77 26.61 27.82
CA ARG A 166 4.37 26.38 28.21
C ARG A 166 4.13 26.62 29.69
N LEU A 167 5.12 26.30 30.51
CA LEU A 167 5.03 26.45 31.96
C LEU A 167 5.06 27.92 32.38
N TYR A 168 5.89 28.75 31.69
CA TYR A 168 6.13 30.13 32.06
C TYR A 168 5.47 31.16 31.12
N ALA A 169 4.70 30.72 30.13
CA ALA A 169 4.03 31.64 29.23
C ALA A 169 2.77 32.20 29.85
N ASP A 170 2.55 33.51 29.73
CA ASP A 170 1.29 34.17 30.14
C ASP A 170 0.11 33.75 29.24
N SER A 171 0.39 33.40 27.99
CA SER A 171 -0.59 32.90 27.02
C SER A 171 0.05 32.00 25.99
N LEU A 172 -0.68 30.96 25.58
CA LEU A 172 -0.26 30.08 24.49
C LEU A 172 -0.73 30.64 23.13
N PRO A 173 -0.05 30.30 22.01
CA PRO A 173 -0.50 30.66 20.69
C PRO A 173 -1.95 30.19 20.45
N ALA A 174 -2.76 31.02 19.82
CA ALA A 174 -4.17 30.70 19.50
C ALA A 174 -4.28 29.69 18.35
N ASP A 175 -3.22 29.46 17.58
CA ASP A 175 -3.22 28.55 16.43
C ASP A 175 -3.31 27.10 16.89
N ALA A 176 -4.22 26.35 16.27
CA ALA A 176 -4.38 24.93 16.54
C ALA A 176 -3.13 24.14 16.13
N GLY A 177 -2.68 23.23 16.99
CA GLY A 177 -1.56 22.35 16.71
C GLY A 177 -0.60 22.19 17.88
N LEU A 178 0.60 21.70 17.60
CA LEU A 178 1.60 21.40 18.61
C LEU A 178 1.95 22.61 19.50
N GLY A 179 1.97 23.82 18.94
CA GLY A 179 2.27 25.07 19.65
C GLY A 179 1.21 25.49 20.67
N ALA A 180 -0.06 25.13 20.43
CA ALA A 180 -1.19 25.54 21.26
C ALA A 180 -1.45 24.63 22.47
N LEU A 181 -0.76 23.50 22.58
CA LEU A 181 -0.92 22.57 23.69
C LEU A 181 -0.44 23.22 25.00
N SER A 182 -1.21 23.04 26.08
CA SER A 182 -0.78 23.36 27.43
C SER A 182 0.36 22.43 27.86
N TYR A 183 1.05 22.74 28.98
CA TYR A 183 2.18 21.91 29.42
C TYR A 183 1.77 20.47 29.80
N ASP A 184 0.56 20.27 30.33
CA ASP A 184 0.00 18.95 30.66
C ASP A 184 -0.41 18.19 29.40
N GLN A 185 -1.05 18.84 28.43
CA GLN A 185 -1.38 18.26 27.12
C GLN A 185 -0.10 17.90 26.34
N PHE A 186 0.89 18.78 26.38
CA PHE A 186 2.19 18.51 25.77
C PHE A 186 2.90 17.34 26.40
N HIS A 187 2.79 17.20 27.75
CA HIS A 187 3.30 16.03 28.46
C HIS A 187 2.55 14.76 28.08
N GLU A 188 1.23 14.81 28.00
CA GLU A 188 0.41 13.64 27.61
C GLU A 188 0.81 13.12 26.23
N LEU A 189 0.92 14.01 25.24
CA LEU A 189 1.38 13.67 23.91
C LEU A 189 2.81 13.11 23.93
N SER A 190 3.74 13.84 24.53
CA SER A 190 5.17 13.49 24.56
C SER A 190 5.40 12.14 25.25
N SER A 191 4.73 11.90 26.38
CA SER A 191 4.86 10.64 27.13
C SER A 191 4.36 9.43 26.33
N ARG A 192 3.26 9.56 25.58
CA ARG A 192 2.73 8.49 24.74
C ARG A 192 3.64 8.20 23.56
N LEU A 193 4.09 9.23 22.87
CA LEU A 193 5.04 9.09 21.76
C LEU A 193 6.34 8.45 22.26
N ALA A 194 6.88 8.92 23.39
CA ALA A 194 8.10 8.36 23.99
C ALA A 194 8.00 6.86 24.23
N VAL A 195 6.91 6.41 24.87
CA VAL A 195 6.69 4.98 25.17
C VAL A 195 6.63 4.13 23.91
N ARG A 196 6.23 4.72 22.75
CA ARG A 196 6.13 4.01 21.48
C ARG A 196 7.42 4.06 20.64
N SER A 197 8.24 5.11 20.85
CA SER A 197 9.43 5.37 20.05
C SER A 197 10.72 4.85 20.69
N VAL A 198 10.74 4.62 22.02
CA VAL A 198 11.94 4.07 22.67
C VAL A 198 12.22 2.67 22.13
N PRO A 199 13.38 2.41 21.52
CA PRO A 199 13.77 1.08 21.10
C PRO A 199 13.82 0.12 22.30
N THR A 200 13.11 -0.98 22.23
CA THR A 200 13.17 -2.04 23.24
C THR A 200 13.57 -3.34 22.56
N GLU A 201 14.38 -4.15 23.24
CA GLU A 201 14.75 -5.50 22.77
C GLU A 201 13.52 -6.44 22.67
N SER A 202 12.41 -6.05 23.26
CA SER A 202 11.14 -6.77 23.21
C SER A 202 10.10 -5.98 22.42
N THR A 203 9.17 -6.68 21.75
CA THR A 203 8.02 -6.08 21.08
C THR A 203 7.03 -5.37 22.03
N LYS A 204 7.32 -5.35 23.32
CA LYS A 204 6.49 -4.70 24.36
C LYS A 204 6.96 -3.27 24.56
N PRO A 205 6.03 -2.31 24.69
CA PRO A 205 6.38 -0.94 25.02
C PRO A 205 7.12 -0.85 26.36
N LEU A 206 7.90 0.24 26.54
CA LEU A 206 8.61 0.52 27.77
C LEU A 206 7.66 0.43 28.97
N LYS A 207 8.10 -0.22 30.06
CA LYS A 207 7.31 -0.26 31.29
C LYS A 207 7.32 1.12 31.95
N VAL A 208 6.15 1.73 32.05
CA VAL A 208 5.95 3.08 32.59
C VAL A 208 6.19 3.16 34.10
N ALA A 209 6.25 2.02 34.82
CA ALA A 209 6.42 1.99 36.28
C ALA A 209 7.67 2.74 36.78
N ASP A 210 8.74 2.76 35.99
CA ASP A 210 10.02 3.35 36.36
C ASP A 210 10.25 4.73 35.74
N SER A 211 9.20 5.39 35.22
CA SER A 211 9.29 6.71 34.59
C SER A 211 9.80 7.83 35.53
N GLY A 212 9.83 7.59 36.85
CA GLY A 212 10.45 8.47 37.84
C GLY A 212 11.98 8.46 37.81
N SER A 213 12.60 7.38 37.31
CA SER A 213 14.06 7.31 37.11
C SER A 213 14.51 8.32 36.06
N LEU A 214 15.59 9.07 36.36
CA LEU A 214 16.14 10.05 35.43
C LEU A 214 16.66 9.39 34.14
N GLU A 215 17.21 8.19 34.24
CA GLU A 215 17.71 7.42 33.09
C GLU A 215 16.58 7.07 32.12
N ILE A 216 15.48 6.55 32.64
CA ILE A 216 14.28 6.26 31.82
C ILE A 216 13.68 7.55 31.27
N SER A 217 13.61 8.60 32.06
CA SER A 217 13.12 9.90 31.61
C SER A 217 13.96 10.47 30.47
N ARG A 218 15.30 10.30 30.48
CA ARG A 218 16.20 10.71 29.40
C ARG A 218 15.91 9.96 28.10
N LEU A 219 15.77 8.62 28.17
CA LEU A 219 15.39 7.83 27.00
C LEU A 219 14.05 8.29 26.42
N MET A 220 13.07 8.54 27.28
CA MET A 220 11.76 9.04 26.88
C MET A 220 11.81 10.45 26.31
N ALA A 221 12.55 11.35 26.91
CA ALA A 221 12.69 12.73 26.45
C ALA A 221 13.37 12.80 25.10
N ASN A 222 14.42 12.01 24.88
CA ASN A 222 15.09 11.91 23.60
C ASN A 222 14.14 11.39 22.52
N ALA A 223 13.48 10.28 22.76
CA ALA A 223 12.57 9.65 21.79
C ALA A 223 11.37 10.55 21.43
N ALA A 224 10.74 11.19 22.42
CA ALA A 224 9.67 12.15 22.18
C ALA A 224 10.16 13.40 21.44
N GLY A 225 11.33 13.90 21.87
CA GLY A 225 11.95 15.07 21.25
C GLY A 225 12.28 14.85 19.80
N GLU A 226 12.85 13.70 19.42
CA GLU A 226 13.12 13.34 18.03
C GLU A 226 11.87 13.39 17.14
N VAL A 227 10.77 12.80 17.63
CA VAL A 227 9.50 12.78 16.86
C VAL A 227 8.89 14.18 16.77
N LEU A 228 8.87 14.94 17.86
CA LEU A 228 8.17 16.24 17.93
C LEU A 228 8.98 17.39 17.32
N MET A 229 10.30 17.39 17.45
CA MET A 229 11.18 18.41 16.89
C MET A 229 11.12 18.40 15.35
N ASN A 230 11.04 17.23 14.76
CA ASN A 230 10.96 17.02 13.32
C ASN A 230 9.54 16.71 12.85
N TRP A 231 8.52 17.23 13.56
CA TRP A 231 7.12 17.10 13.20
C TRP A 231 6.82 17.76 11.84
N PRO A 232 6.05 17.16 10.91
CA PRO A 232 5.39 15.83 11.03
C PRO A 232 6.23 14.66 10.47
N LEU A 233 7.44 14.92 9.93
CA LEU A 233 8.22 13.92 9.20
C LEU A 233 8.62 12.72 10.07
N ALA A 234 9.20 12.97 11.24
CA ALA A 234 9.62 11.88 12.13
C ALA A 234 8.42 11.05 12.66
N PHE A 235 7.25 11.68 12.82
CA PHE A 235 6.03 10.95 13.15
C PHE A 235 5.61 10.00 12.01
N ARG A 236 5.70 10.43 10.76
CA ARG A 236 5.43 9.57 9.58
C ARG A 236 6.44 8.43 9.48
N GLU A 237 7.71 8.68 9.76
CA GLU A 237 8.75 7.65 9.80
C GLU A 237 8.47 6.62 10.90
N MET A 238 8.09 7.08 12.10
CA MET A 238 7.65 6.19 13.18
C MET A 238 6.47 5.32 12.76
N LEU A 239 5.45 5.88 12.11
CA LEU A 239 4.30 5.13 11.59
C LEU A 239 4.72 4.12 10.52
N SER A 240 5.64 4.49 9.63
CA SER A 240 6.18 3.58 8.61
C SER A 240 6.90 2.40 9.25
N GLY A 241 7.77 2.65 10.22
CA GLY A 241 8.47 1.61 10.97
C GLY A 241 7.52 0.65 11.71
N LEU A 242 6.45 1.18 12.33
CA LEU A 242 5.43 0.35 12.98
C LEU A 242 4.66 -0.51 11.97
N LYS A 243 4.30 0.05 10.82
CA LYS A 243 3.64 -0.68 9.72
C LYS A 243 4.52 -1.83 9.22
N GLU A 244 5.81 -1.61 9.04
CA GLU A 244 6.78 -2.61 8.60
C GLU A 244 7.01 -3.69 9.65
N ALA A 245 7.23 -3.32 10.90
CA ALA A 245 7.43 -4.25 12.00
C ALA A 245 6.23 -5.19 12.22
N ASN A 246 5.01 -4.71 11.94
CA ASN A 246 3.79 -5.47 12.08
C ASN A 246 3.27 -6.09 10.76
N ALA A 247 4.08 -6.09 9.71
CA ALA A 247 3.65 -6.53 8.37
C ALA A 247 3.13 -7.97 8.32
N GLU A 248 3.61 -8.87 9.17
CA GLU A 248 3.18 -10.27 9.19
C GLU A 248 1.92 -10.52 10.03
N SER A 249 1.71 -9.74 11.10
CA SER A 249 0.68 -10.02 12.12
C SER A 249 -0.74 -9.53 11.81
N GLY A 250 -0.97 -8.96 10.63
CA GLY A 250 -2.32 -8.49 10.24
C GLY A 250 -2.31 -7.14 9.55
N ARG A 251 -1.50 -7.04 8.52
CA ARG A 251 -1.21 -5.85 7.70
C ARG A 251 -2.41 -5.06 7.17
N TRP A 252 -3.63 -5.54 7.35
CA TRP A 252 -4.83 -4.94 6.75
C TRP A 252 -5.80 -4.33 7.77
N LYS A 253 -5.49 -4.43 9.06
CA LYS A 253 -6.25 -3.77 10.13
C LYS A 253 -5.40 -2.67 10.74
N LEU A 254 -5.86 -1.41 10.69
CA LEU A 254 -5.14 -0.27 11.23
C LEU A 254 -4.68 -0.48 12.67
N SER A 255 -5.57 -1.02 13.52
CA SER A 255 -5.23 -1.32 14.92
C SER A 255 -4.16 -2.39 15.10
N ARG A 256 -3.94 -3.27 14.13
CA ARG A 256 -2.85 -4.25 14.16
C ARG A 256 -1.58 -3.71 13.53
N ALA A 257 -1.71 -2.98 12.41
CA ALA A 257 -0.57 -2.38 11.74
C ALA A 257 0.14 -1.34 12.60
N PHE A 258 -0.64 -0.48 13.27
CA PHE A 258 -0.12 0.59 14.10
C PHE A 258 -0.15 0.27 15.60
N GLY A 259 -0.75 -0.87 15.98
CA GLY A 259 -0.78 -1.32 17.36
C GLY A 259 -1.33 -0.30 18.35
N PRO A 260 -0.65 -0.11 19.51
CA PRO A 260 -1.13 0.79 20.56
C PRO A 260 -1.22 2.26 20.14
N ILE A 261 -0.39 2.77 19.23
CA ILE A 261 -0.44 4.18 18.80
C ILE A 261 -1.79 4.52 18.14
N TYR A 262 -2.41 3.56 17.44
CA TYR A 262 -3.76 3.72 16.90
C TYR A 262 -4.79 3.98 18.00
N HIS A 263 -4.66 3.31 19.13
CA HIS A 263 -5.54 3.50 20.29
C HIS A 263 -5.23 4.83 21.01
N ASP A 264 -3.95 5.17 21.15
CA ASP A 264 -3.54 6.45 21.74
C ASP A 264 -4.15 7.62 20.95
N ILE A 265 -4.07 7.62 19.59
CA ILE A 265 -4.58 8.69 18.73
C ILE A 265 -6.12 8.83 18.77
N HIS A 266 -6.85 7.72 18.76
CA HIS A 266 -8.30 7.73 18.56
C HIS A 266 -9.14 7.58 19.82
N ARG A 267 -8.53 7.17 20.93
CA ARG A 267 -9.24 6.92 22.19
C ARG A 267 -8.70 7.75 23.35
N ASP A 268 -7.39 7.76 23.52
CA ASP A 268 -6.78 8.34 24.70
C ASP A 268 -6.47 9.83 24.50
N LEU A 269 -6.01 10.22 23.29
CA LEU A 269 -5.81 11.61 22.86
C LEU A 269 -7.02 12.09 22.04
N ASN A 270 -8.23 11.93 22.55
CA ASN A 270 -9.47 12.27 21.84
C ASN A 270 -9.90 13.73 21.99
N ASP A 271 -9.23 14.50 22.83
CA ASP A 271 -9.48 15.93 22.97
C ASP A 271 -9.27 16.67 21.62
N PRO A 272 -10.09 17.68 21.29
CA PRO A 272 -9.91 18.48 20.07
C PRO A 272 -8.54 19.14 19.90
N CYS A 273 -7.83 19.43 21.00
CA CYS A 273 -6.48 19.97 20.92
C CYS A 273 -5.50 19.04 20.18
N PHE A 274 -5.79 17.73 20.10
CA PHE A 274 -5.01 16.72 19.39
C PHE A 274 -5.51 16.42 17.98
N ASP A 275 -6.46 17.18 17.42
CA ASP A 275 -6.96 16.96 16.06
C ASP A 275 -5.88 17.05 14.98
N PHE A 276 -4.83 17.82 15.23
CA PHE A 276 -3.70 17.90 14.31
C PHE A 276 -2.98 16.55 14.18
N LEU A 277 -2.92 15.75 15.25
CA LEU A 277 -2.34 14.41 15.26
C LEU A 277 -3.20 13.43 14.44
N ARG A 278 -4.53 13.50 14.60
CA ARG A 278 -5.49 12.69 13.82
C ARG A 278 -5.42 13.03 12.33
N ARG A 279 -5.39 14.33 12.00
CA ARG A 279 -5.24 14.80 10.62
C ARG A 279 -3.94 14.33 9.98
N GLU A 280 -2.84 14.36 10.74
CA GLU A 280 -1.55 13.89 10.24
C GLU A 280 -1.53 12.37 10.03
N PHE A 281 -2.15 11.60 10.94
CA PHE A 281 -2.33 10.17 10.78
C PHE A 281 -3.17 9.83 9.54
N GLU A 282 -4.27 10.52 9.32
CA GLU A 282 -5.12 10.35 8.13
C GLU A 282 -4.37 10.73 6.83
N SER A 283 -3.60 11.82 6.86
CA SER A 283 -2.73 12.21 5.74
C SER A 283 -1.70 11.13 5.43
N PHE A 284 -1.07 10.55 6.45
CA PHE A 284 -0.16 9.42 6.29
C PHE A 284 -0.85 8.22 5.64
N LEU A 285 -2.09 7.88 6.05
CA LEU A 285 -2.83 6.78 5.46
C LEU A 285 -3.12 6.98 3.97
N GLN A 286 -3.41 8.20 3.54
CA GLN A 286 -3.66 8.49 2.12
C GLN A 286 -2.46 8.16 1.23
N HIS A 287 -1.24 8.36 1.73
CA HIS A 287 -0.02 8.15 0.95
C HIS A 287 0.60 6.76 1.13
N ALA A 288 0.56 6.23 2.34
CA ALA A 288 1.31 5.04 2.72
C ALA A 288 0.45 3.78 2.96
N TRP A 289 -0.89 3.91 3.05
CA TRP A 289 -1.78 2.79 3.31
C TRP A 289 -2.37 2.22 2.01
N GLU A 290 -2.10 0.96 1.74
CA GLU A 290 -2.50 0.29 0.51
C GLU A 290 -3.78 -0.55 0.63
N ALA A 291 -4.29 -0.74 1.86
CA ALA A 291 -5.51 -1.47 2.08
C ALA A 291 -6.75 -0.56 2.05
N PRO A 292 -7.94 -1.09 1.75
CA PRO A 292 -9.14 -0.28 1.73
C PRO A 292 -9.49 0.21 3.14
N LEU A 293 -9.91 1.45 3.25
CA LEU A 293 -10.49 1.99 4.47
C LEU A 293 -11.98 1.66 4.52
N ALA A 294 -12.44 1.12 5.65
CA ALA A 294 -13.85 0.74 5.79
C ALA A 294 -14.72 1.97 6.04
N LYS A 295 -15.76 2.20 5.24
CA LYS A 295 -16.75 3.29 5.42
C LYS A 295 -17.36 3.37 6.84
N ARG A 296 -17.41 2.26 7.57
CA ARG A 296 -17.91 2.19 8.95
C ARG A 296 -16.85 2.41 10.03
N ASN A 297 -15.63 2.76 9.66
CA ASN A 297 -14.59 3.09 10.64
C ASN A 297 -14.84 4.49 11.19
N ARG A 298 -15.47 4.58 12.36
CA ARG A 298 -15.83 5.84 13.03
C ARG A 298 -14.64 6.65 13.55
N ASN A 299 -13.44 6.07 13.51
CA ASN A 299 -12.21 6.71 13.97
C ASN A 299 -11.54 7.55 12.87
N LEU A 300 -12.00 7.44 11.62
CA LEU A 300 -11.48 8.22 10.50
C LEU A 300 -12.55 9.19 10.03
N SER A 301 -12.12 10.34 9.54
CA SER A 301 -13.02 11.30 8.90
C SER A 301 -13.61 10.70 7.61
N GLU A 302 -14.85 11.13 7.28
CA GLU A 302 -15.48 10.73 6.01
C GLU A 302 -14.60 11.12 4.82
N GLU A 303 -14.01 12.32 4.87
CA GLU A 303 -13.11 12.84 3.85
C GLU A 303 -11.88 11.94 3.64
N ALA A 304 -11.25 11.45 4.71
CA ALA A 304 -10.10 10.54 4.61
C ALA A 304 -10.48 9.20 3.95
N VAL A 305 -11.68 8.71 4.21
CA VAL A 305 -12.19 7.46 3.61
C VAL A 305 -12.55 7.66 2.13
N GLU A 306 -13.17 8.78 1.78
CA GLU A 306 -13.59 9.08 0.40
C GLU A 306 -12.42 9.42 -0.53
N ARG A 307 -11.39 10.08 0.01
CA ARG A 307 -10.17 10.42 -0.75
C ARG A 307 -9.16 9.28 -0.82
N HIS A 308 -9.44 8.16 -0.15
CA HIS A 308 -8.47 7.06 -0.14
C HIS A 308 -8.31 6.46 -1.53
N ARG A 309 -7.05 6.36 -1.96
CA ARG A 309 -6.67 5.92 -3.31
C ARG A 309 -7.05 4.46 -3.59
N TRP A 310 -6.81 3.57 -2.62
CA TRP A 310 -6.99 2.13 -2.80
C TRP A 310 -8.34 1.66 -2.28
N VAL A 311 -9.26 1.37 -3.18
CA VAL A 311 -10.65 1.01 -2.83
C VAL A 311 -11.08 -0.32 -3.45
N SER A 312 -12.13 -0.92 -2.89
CA SER A 312 -12.72 -2.14 -3.47
C SER A 312 -13.38 -1.87 -4.83
N PHE A 313 -13.54 -2.91 -5.66
CA PHE A 313 -14.27 -2.78 -6.93
C PHE A 313 -15.67 -2.16 -6.77
N ALA A 314 -16.38 -2.50 -5.68
CA ALA A 314 -17.72 -1.97 -5.44
C ALA A 314 -17.69 -0.47 -5.11
N THR A 315 -16.76 -0.06 -4.24
CA THR A 315 -16.58 1.36 -3.87
C THR A 315 -16.10 2.19 -5.06
N ALA A 316 -15.16 1.65 -5.86
CA ALA A 316 -14.68 2.29 -7.06
C ALA A 316 -15.78 2.50 -8.10
N ALA A 317 -16.61 1.47 -8.31
CA ALA A 317 -17.75 1.51 -9.23
C ALA A 317 -18.79 2.56 -8.79
N GLU A 318 -19.12 2.58 -7.50
CA GLU A 318 -20.05 3.55 -6.91
C GLU A 318 -19.54 4.99 -7.07
N ALA A 319 -18.27 5.23 -6.75
CA ALA A 319 -17.66 6.56 -6.83
C ALA A 319 -17.59 7.13 -8.26
N CYS A 320 -17.49 6.27 -9.29
CA CYS A 320 -17.40 6.67 -10.69
C CYS A 320 -18.71 6.50 -11.46
N GLY A 321 -19.81 6.07 -10.82
CA GLY A 321 -21.09 5.82 -11.50
C GLY A 321 -21.04 4.68 -12.52
N LEU A 322 -20.10 3.73 -12.36
CA LEU A 322 -19.89 2.61 -13.26
C LEU A 322 -20.46 1.30 -12.69
N GLY A 323 -20.74 0.34 -13.56
CA GLY A 323 -21.05 -1.02 -13.11
C GLY A 323 -19.79 -1.74 -12.59
N VAL A 324 -19.92 -2.54 -11.54
CA VAL A 324 -18.82 -3.35 -10.98
C VAL A 324 -18.17 -4.27 -12.03
N SER A 325 -18.97 -4.77 -12.98
CA SER A 325 -18.48 -5.59 -14.09
C SER A 325 -17.53 -4.83 -15.01
N VAL A 326 -17.78 -3.54 -15.22
CA VAL A 326 -16.91 -2.65 -16.02
C VAL A 326 -15.57 -2.47 -15.34
N VAL A 327 -15.56 -2.14 -14.04
CA VAL A 327 -14.33 -1.95 -13.26
C VAL A 327 -13.49 -3.23 -13.22
N LYS A 328 -14.13 -4.38 -13.01
CA LYS A 328 -13.44 -5.69 -13.06
C LYS A 328 -12.86 -5.97 -14.44
N ARG A 329 -13.53 -5.55 -15.51
CA ARG A 329 -13.06 -5.73 -16.87
C ARG A 329 -11.84 -4.86 -17.16
N LEU A 330 -11.85 -3.59 -16.75
CA LEU A 330 -10.69 -2.69 -16.81
C LEU A 330 -9.48 -3.29 -16.07
N HIS A 331 -9.71 -3.83 -14.88
CA HIS A 331 -8.68 -4.53 -14.12
C HIS A 331 -8.12 -5.76 -14.87
N HIS A 332 -8.99 -6.63 -15.40
CA HIS A 332 -8.55 -7.83 -16.12
C HIS A 332 -7.74 -7.53 -17.38
N HIS A 333 -7.97 -6.38 -18.00
CA HIS A 333 -7.21 -5.92 -19.17
C HIS A 333 -5.95 -5.13 -18.81
N GLY A 334 -5.66 -4.95 -17.51
CA GLY A 334 -4.46 -4.27 -17.05
C GLY A 334 -4.50 -2.74 -17.20
N GLU A 335 -5.70 -2.17 -17.37
CA GLU A 335 -5.92 -0.73 -17.52
C GLU A 335 -6.00 -0.02 -16.16
N LEU A 336 -6.16 -0.76 -15.07
CA LEU A 336 -6.20 -0.26 -13.70
C LEU A 336 -5.05 -0.82 -12.88
N ALA A 337 -4.34 0.05 -12.21
CA ALA A 337 -3.41 -0.34 -11.16
C ALA A 337 -4.18 -1.01 -10.00
N TYR A 338 -3.63 -2.08 -9.48
CA TYR A 338 -4.27 -2.85 -8.42
C TYR A 338 -3.27 -3.38 -7.41
N ARG A 339 -3.79 -3.75 -6.24
CA ARG A 339 -3.06 -4.48 -5.20
C ARG A 339 -3.85 -5.72 -4.81
N GLU A 340 -3.17 -6.84 -4.68
CA GLU A 340 -3.75 -8.08 -4.16
C GLU A 340 -3.30 -8.29 -2.72
N MET A 341 -4.25 -8.57 -1.86
CA MET A 341 -4.05 -8.76 -0.44
C MET A 341 -4.64 -10.09 -0.01
N THR A 342 -3.84 -10.88 0.69
CA THR A 342 -4.30 -12.16 1.23
C THR A 342 -4.57 -12.01 2.73
N HIS A 343 -5.77 -12.35 3.16
CA HIS A 343 -6.13 -12.43 4.57
C HIS A 343 -6.70 -13.82 4.86
N GLU A 344 -5.99 -14.59 5.66
CA GLU A 344 -6.30 -16.01 5.92
C GLU A 344 -6.38 -16.78 4.59
N HIS A 345 -7.58 -17.17 4.16
CA HIS A 345 -7.82 -17.92 2.92
C HIS A 345 -8.52 -17.07 1.83
N ARG A 346 -8.64 -15.75 2.03
CA ARG A 346 -9.34 -14.85 1.09
C ARG A 346 -8.36 -13.88 0.45
N VAL A 347 -8.43 -13.78 -0.85
CA VAL A 347 -7.72 -12.76 -1.64
C VAL A 347 -8.67 -11.59 -1.88
N PHE A 348 -8.22 -10.40 -1.53
CA PHE A 348 -8.92 -9.15 -1.79
C PHE A 348 -8.12 -8.36 -2.82
N THR A 349 -8.81 -7.85 -3.82
CA THR A 349 -8.21 -6.94 -4.79
C THR A 349 -8.75 -5.54 -4.58
N VAL A 350 -7.86 -4.57 -4.50
CA VAL A 350 -8.20 -3.14 -4.50
C VAL A 350 -7.63 -2.49 -5.75
N VAL A 351 -8.28 -1.43 -6.19
CA VAL A 351 -7.92 -0.69 -7.41
C VAL A 351 -7.69 0.78 -7.10
N ASP A 352 -6.93 1.40 -7.96
CA ASP A 352 -6.62 2.82 -7.92
C ASP A 352 -7.83 3.66 -8.32
N LEU A 353 -8.42 4.38 -7.36
CA LEU A 353 -9.61 5.20 -7.58
C LEU A 353 -9.31 6.43 -8.45
N GLU A 354 -8.12 7.03 -8.31
CA GLU A 354 -7.75 8.22 -9.08
C GLU A 354 -7.62 7.87 -10.56
N GLN A 355 -6.90 6.79 -10.87
CA GLN A 355 -6.79 6.29 -12.24
C GLN A 355 -8.16 5.90 -12.81
N LEU A 356 -9.04 5.29 -12.00
CA LEU A 356 -10.39 4.97 -12.47
C LEU A 356 -11.22 6.23 -12.74
N LYS A 357 -11.09 7.29 -11.95
CA LYS A 357 -11.75 8.58 -12.21
C LYS A 357 -11.31 9.18 -13.54
N GLU A 358 -10.01 9.15 -13.85
CA GLU A 358 -9.49 9.60 -15.14
C GLU A 358 -10.09 8.81 -16.32
N ILE A 359 -10.08 7.47 -16.21
CA ILE A 359 -10.68 6.60 -17.23
C ILE A 359 -12.20 6.85 -17.33
N SER A 360 -12.89 7.03 -16.21
CA SER A 360 -14.34 7.20 -16.17
C SER A 360 -14.80 8.49 -16.86
N GLN A 361 -13.96 9.53 -16.90
CA GLN A 361 -14.22 10.77 -17.65
C GLN A 361 -14.24 10.56 -19.17
N GLN A 362 -13.54 9.56 -19.65
CA GLN A 362 -13.45 9.22 -21.08
C GLN A 362 -14.53 8.23 -21.53
N ILE A 363 -15.12 7.47 -20.61
CA ILE A 363 -16.17 6.46 -20.92
C ILE A 363 -17.47 7.05 -21.47
N PRO A 364 -17.98 8.21 -21.03
CA PRO A 364 -19.19 8.82 -21.58
C PRO A 364 -19.10 9.09 -23.10
N ASP A 365 -17.92 9.43 -23.61
CA ASP A 365 -17.66 9.67 -25.02
C ASP A 365 -17.39 8.38 -25.81
N ALA A 366 -17.32 7.24 -25.14
CA ALA A 366 -17.07 5.96 -25.77
C ALA A 366 -18.28 5.46 -26.58
N VAL A 367 -17.97 4.94 -27.75
CA VAL A 367 -18.97 4.47 -28.74
C VAL A 367 -19.17 2.96 -28.60
N ASP A 368 -20.38 2.49 -28.87
CA ASP A 368 -20.62 1.06 -28.90
C ASP A 368 -20.20 0.42 -30.24
N MET A 369 -20.18 -0.91 -30.26
CA MET A 369 -19.77 -1.65 -31.47
C MET A 369 -20.66 -1.34 -32.68
N LYS A 370 -21.98 -1.12 -32.50
CA LYS A 370 -22.90 -0.83 -33.60
C LYS A 370 -22.67 0.55 -34.18
N GLN A 371 -22.47 1.53 -33.31
CA GLN A 371 -22.12 2.89 -33.72
C GLN A 371 -20.77 2.93 -34.46
N THR A 372 -19.75 2.23 -33.92
CA THR A 372 -18.41 2.15 -34.56
C THR A 372 -18.48 1.50 -35.93
N VAL A 373 -19.27 0.43 -36.09
CA VAL A 373 -19.52 -0.22 -37.38
C VAL A 373 -20.11 0.76 -38.41
N ASN A 374 -21.06 1.58 -37.97
CA ASN A 374 -21.68 2.59 -38.82
C ASN A 374 -20.71 3.73 -39.16
N LEU A 375 -20.00 4.27 -38.17
CA LEU A 375 -19.02 5.37 -38.38
C LEU A 375 -17.90 4.98 -39.33
N LEU A 376 -17.35 3.77 -39.19
CA LEU A 376 -16.26 3.28 -39.99
C LEU A 376 -16.73 2.63 -41.30
N ASN A 377 -18.02 2.41 -41.46
CA ASN A 377 -18.61 1.65 -42.59
C ASN A 377 -17.90 0.28 -42.78
N LEU A 378 -17.68 -0.45 -41.69
CA LEU A 378 -17.02 -1.75 -41.67
C LEU A 378 -17.90 -2.78 -40.95
N CYS A 379 -17.79 -4.07 -41.31
CA CYS A 379 -18.52 -5.11 -40.54
C CYS A 379 -17.89 -5.37 -39.18
N HIS A 380 -18.69 -5.89 -38.20
CA HIS A 380 -18.26 -6.21 -36.85
C HIS A 380 -16.94 -7.00 -36.75
N LYS A 381 -16.74 -7.98 -37.65
CA LYS A 381 -15.51 -8.76 -37.69
C LYS A 381 -14.28 -7.91 -37.97
N ARG A 382 -14.41 -6.92 -38.86
CA ARG A 382 -13.31 -6.03 -39.25
C ARG A 382 -12.98 -5.03 -38.15
N VAL A 383 -13.99 -4.46 -37.51
CA VAL A 383 -13.81 -3.59 -36.34
C VAL A 383 -13.08 -4.36 -35.22
N ARG A 384 -13.48 -5.61 -34.93
CA ARG A 384 -12.76 -6.44 -33.95
C ARG A 384 -11.29 -6.69 -34.33
N GLN A 385 -10.98 -6.82 -35.61
CA GLN A 385 -9.58 -6.97 -36.05
C GLN A 385 -8.77 -5.71 -35.80
N LEU A 386 -9.33 -4.53 -35.98
CA LEU A 386 -8.69 -3.24 -35.70
C LEU A 386 -8.48 -3.05 -34.18
N LEU A 387 -9.46 -3.46 -33.36
CA LEU A 387 -9.35 -3.47 -31.90
C LEU A 387 -8.26 -4.44 -31.41
N ALA A 388 -8.19 -5.65 -31.99
CA ALA A 388 -7.24 -6.68 -31.57
C ALA A 388 -5.77 -6.29 -31.77
N VAL A 389 -5.47 -5.37 -32.68
CA VAL A 389 -4.11 -4.86 -32.97
C VAL A 389 -3.86 -3.46 -32.42
N GLY A 390 -4.82 -2.87 -31.72
CA GLY A 390 -4.69 -1.56 -31.06
C GLY A 390 -4.79 -0.35 -32.00
N ILE A 391 -5.22 -0.50 -33.26
CA ILE A 391 -5.56 0.62 -34.13
C ILE A 391 -6.77 1.38 -33.60
N LEU A 392 -7.77 0.64 -33.16
CA LEU A 392 -8.85 1.16 -32.33
C LEU A 392 -8.61 0.73 -30.88
N LYS A 393 -8.88 1.62 -29.95
CA LYS A 393 -8.76 1.36 -28.52
C LYS A 393 -10.12 1.11 -27.92
N SER A 394 -10.20 0.29 -26.89
CA SER A 394 -11.43 0.09 -26.12
C SER A 394 -11.11 0.02 -24.64
N PHE A 395 -11.96 0.63 -23.82
CA PHE A 395 -11.86 0.55 -22.36
C PHE A 395 -12.36 -0.81 -21.88
N GLY A 396 -11.52 -1.53 -21.12
CA GLY A 396 -11.80 -2.86 -20.61
C GLY A 396 -11.80 -3.97 -21.66
N GLY A 397 -11.22 -3.74 -22.84
CA GLY A 397 -11.04 -4.74 -23.90
C GLY A 397 -12.34 -5.38 -24.40
N GLU A 398 -12.29 -6.67 -24.76
CA GLU A 398 -13.46 -7.40 -25.29
C GLU A 398 -14.47 -7.75 -24.17
N PRO A 399 -15.73 -7.26 -24.26
CA PRO A 399 -16.78 -7.56 -23.29
C PRO A 399 -17.27 -9.00 -23.42
N ARG A 400 -17.90 -9.49 -22.33
CA ARG A 400 -18.61 -10.77 -22.35
C ARG A 400 -19.86 -10.70 -23.26
N PRO A 401 -20.38 -11.83 -23.75
CA PRO A 401 -21.62 -11.85 -24.50
C PRO A 401 -22.75 -11.13 -23.74
N GLY A 402 -23.36 -10.13 -24.37
CA GLY A 402 -24.42 -9.32 -23.76
C GLY A 402 -23.96 -8.02 -23.07
N GLU A 403 -22.66 -7.83 -22.84
CA GLU A 403 -22.13 -6.58 -22.31
C GLU A 403 -21.81 -5.57 -23.43
N ARG A 404 -21.90 -4.27 -23.08
CA ARG A 404 -21.61 -3.16 -24.00
C ARG A 404 -20.11 -3.02 -24.25
N TRP A 405 -19.71 -2.71 -25.50
CA TRP A 405 -18.40 -2.20 -25.85
C TRP A 405 -18.25 -0.73 -25.45
N PHE A 406 -17.07 -0.34 -25.03
CA PHE A 406 -16.68 1.04 -24.79
C PHE A 406 -15.46 1.34 -25.68
N ILE A 407 -15.71 1.69 -26.94
CA ILE A 407 -14.66 1.98 -27.92
C ILE A 407 -14.34 3.47 -27.84
N ASP A 408 -13.06 3.79 -27.68
CA ASP A 408 -12.58 5.16 -27.57
C ASP A 408 -12.87 5.95 -28.83
N SER A 409 -13.68 6.99 -28.71
CA SER A 409 -14.07 7.88 -29.81
C SER A 409 -12.86 8.62 -30.41
N HIS A 410 -11.86 8.95 -29.59
CA HIS A 410 -10.65 9.61 -30.06
C HIS A 410 -9.89 8.71 -31.04
N SER A 411 -9.72 7.44 -30.76
CA SER A 411 -9.09 6.48 -31.68
C SER A 411 -9.88 6.28 -32.98
N ILE A 412 -11.21 6.44 -32.95
CA ILE A 412 -12.04 6.42 -34.16
C ILE A 412 -11.80 7.69 -34.98
N ASN A 413 -11.81 8.85 -34.33
CA ASN A 413 -11.59 10.14 -35.01
C ASN A 413 -10.18 10.23 -35.59
N GLU A 414 -9.13 9.80 -34.88
CA GLU A 414 -7.77 9.70 -35.40
C GLU A 414 -7.72 8.86 -36.69
N LEU A 415 -8.53 7.83 -36.80
CA LEU A 415 -8.58 6.98 -37.98
C LEU A 415 -9.43 7.62 -39.13
N LEU A 416 -10.46 8.38 -38.78
CA LEU A 416 -11.30 9.10 -39.76
C LEU A 416 -10.64 10.37 -40.31
N ASP A 417 -9.77 11.00 -39.54
CA ASP A 417 -9.06 12.23 -39.87
C ASP A 417 -7.75 11.95 -40.65
N GLU A 418 -7.52 10.71 -41.12
CA GLU A 418 -6.38 10.35 -41.90
C GLU A 418 -6.32 11.21 -43.19
N ASN A 419 -5.17 11.80 -43.48
CA ASN A 419 -4.99 12.68 -44.64
C ASN A 419 -5.07 11.89 -45.97
N LEU A 420 -6.25 11.86 -46.55
CA LEU A 420 -6.52 11.22 -47.81
C LEU A 420 -6.38 12.23 -48.96
N SER A 421 -5.73 11.82 -50.05
CA SER A 421 -5.66 12.61 -51.26
C SER A 421 -7.01 12.58 -51.99
N THR A 422 -7.40 13.67 -52.64
CA THR A 422 -8.54 13.65 -53.54
C THR A 422 -8.10 13.13 -54.92
N SER A 423 -8.93 12.35 -55.62
CA SER A 423 -8.67 11.87 -56.96
C SER A 423 -9.95 11.86 -57.78
N THR A 424 -9.82 12.28 -59.01
CA THR A 424 -10.89 12.29 -60.04
C THR A 424 -10.89 11.03 -60.92
N ASP A 425 -10.02 10.06 -60.63
CA ASP A 425 -9.92 8.80 -61.40
C ASP A 425 -11.20 7.95 -61.22
N GLN A 426 -11.71 7.47 -62.38
CA GLN A 426 -12.96 6.65 -62.38
C GLN A 426 -12.77 5.17 -62.00
N ASP A 427 -11.50 4.68 -61.99
CA ASP A 427 -11.19 3.26 -61.75
C ASP A 427 -10.82 2.94 -60.29
N LEU A 428 -11.25 3.77 -59.33
CA LEU A 428 -10.94 3.57 -57.91
C LEU A 428 -11.87 2.53 -57.27
N VAL A 429 -11.31 1.72 -56.37
CA VAL A 429 -12.04 0.63 -55.67
C VAL A 429 -12.08 0.91 -54.17
N THR A 430 -13.26 0.75 -53.57
CA THR A 430 -13.43 0.97 -52.11
C THR A 430 -12.77 -0.12 -51.27
N ILE A 431 -12.28 0.27 -50.09
CA ILE A 431 -11.75 -0.70 -49.09
C ILE A 431 -12.78 -1.78 -48.77
N ASN A 432 -14.07 -1.45 -48.69
CA ASN A 432 -15.11 -2.45 -48.45
C ASN A 432 -15.19 -3.50 -49.57
N HIS A 433 -15.05 -3.12 -50.82
CA HIS A 433 -15.01 -4.06 -51.95
C HIS A 433 -13.76 -4.95 -51.86
N LEU A 434 -12.60 -4.37 -51.62
CA LEU A 434 -11.34 -5.12 -51.48
C LEU A 434 -11.36 -6.06 -50.28
N ALA A 435 -11.91 -5.61 -49.13
CA ALA A 435 -12.06 -6.42 -47.93
C ALA A 435 -12.98 -7.63 -48.12
N LYS A 436 -13.99 -7.49 -48.99
CA LYS A 436 -14.94 -8.57 -49.34
C LYS A 436 -14.37 -9.56 -50.33
N HIS A 437 -13.69 -9.07 -51.36
CA HIS A 437 -13.36 -9.86 -52.56
C HIS A 437 -11.87 -10.19 -52.71
N SER A 438 -10.97 -9.37 -52.17
CA SER A 438 -9.53 -9.45 -52.50
C SER A 438 -8.63 -9.66 -51.27
N LEU A 439 -9.06 -9.27 -50.06
CA LEU A 439 -8.24 -9.42 -48.88
C LEU A 439 -8.46 -10.77 -48.15
N PRO A 440 -7.43 -11.34 -47.53
CA PRO A 440 -7.56 -12.50 -46.66
C PRO A 440 -8.52 -12.23 -45.52
N LYS A 441 -9.28 -13.27 -45.09
CA LYS A 441 -10.25 -13.16 -44.00
C LYS A 441 -9.61 -12.94 -42.64
N GLY A 442 -8.31 -13.23 -42.45
CA GLY A 442 -7.55 -13.10 -41.21
C GLY A 442 -6.52 -11.98 -41.28
N GLY A 443 -6.85 -10.74 -40.93
CA GLY A 443 -5.88 -9.66 -40.75
C GLY A 443 -5.55 -8.80 -41.95
N GLY A 444 -5.97 -9.16 -43.18
CA GLY A 444 -5.60 -8.40 -44.38
C GLY A 444 -6.05 -6.94 -44.39
N LEU A 445 -7.18 -6.60 -43.74
CA LEU A 445 -7.61 -5.20 -43.60
C LEU A 445 -6.68 -4.42 -42.64
N VAL A 446 -6.25 -5.04 -41.56
CA VAL A 446 -5.34 -4.41 -40.59
C VAL A 446 -4.04 -3.98 -41.29
N GLU A 447 -3.43 -4.90 -42.03
CA GLU A 447 -2.19 -4.63 -42.75
C GLU A 447 -2.38 -3.56 -43.85
N LEU A 448 -3.54 -3.53 -44.47
CA LEU A 448 -3.88 -2.51 -45.44
C LEU A 448 -3.99 -1.12 -44.78
N VAL A 449 -4.71 -1.02 -43.68
CA VAL A 449 -4.83 0.25 -42.93
C VAL A 449 -3.47 0.70 -42.38
N GLN A 450 -2.64 -0.22 -41.91
CA GLN A 450 -1.29 0.09 -41.44
C GLN A 450 -0.40 0.59 -42.59
N ALA A 451 -0.48 -0.02 -43.77
CA ALA A 451 0.26 0.43 -44.95
C ALA A 451 -0.16 1.83 -45.45
N ILE A 452 -1.45 2.15 -45.35
CA ILE A 452 -1.97 3.48 -45.65
C ILE A 452 -1.43 4.50 -44.63
N ARG A 453 -1.50 4.22 -43.34
CA ARG A 453 -0.99 5.10 -42.28
C ARG A 453 0.54 5.27 -42.31
N ALA A 454 1.26 4.27 -42.78
CA ALA A 454 2.71 4.34 -42.95
C ALA A 454 3.11 5.10 -44.25
N GLY A 455 2.15 5.43 -45.12
CA GLY A 455 2.41 6.06 -46.43
C GLY A 455 2.90 5.08 -47.50
N ASP A 456 2.95 3.78 -47.24
CA ASP A 456 3.35 2.73 -48.18
C ASP A 456 2.33 2.54 -49.30
N LEU A 457 1.08 2.92 -49.05
CA LEU A 457 -0.02 2.83 -50.01
C LEU A 457 -0.91 4.06 -49.92
N ARG A 458 -1.13 4.73 -51.06
CA ARG A 458 -1.98 5.92 -51.10
C ARG A 458 -3.44 5.55 -51.14
N ALA A 459 -4.21 6.14 -50.23
CA ALA A 459 -5.66 6.08 -50.24
C ALA A 459 -6.26 7.43 -50.64
N TYR A 460 -7.44 7.40 -51.26
CA TYR A 460 -8.12 8.57 -51.76
C TYR A 460 -9.49 8.73 -51.13
N SER A 461 -9.91 9.99 -50.95
CA SER A 461 -11.25 10.34 -50.48
C SER A 461 -12.24 10.40 -51.64
N PRO A 462 -13.47 9.87 -51.50
CA PRO A 462 -14.53 10.05 -52.47
C PRO A 462 -15.16 11.45 -52.45
N ALA A 463 -14.83 12.31 -51.48
CA ALA A 463 -15.38 13.64 -51.29
C ALA A 463 -14.26 14.68 -51.15
N GLU A 464 -14.47 15.88 -51.67
CA GLU A 464 -13.49 16.98 -51.58
C GLU A 464 -13.32 17.56 -50.20
N ASN A 465 -14.31 17.42 -49.30
CA ASN A 465 -14.26 17.93 -47.95
C ASN A 465 -14.98 17.00 -46.94
N GLY A 466 -14.30 16.62 -45.85
CA GLY A 466 -14.86 15.96 -44.68
C GLY A 466 -14.23 14.62 -44.34
N SER A 467 -14.44 14.19 -43.07
CA SER A 467 -14.03 12.90 -42.57
C SER A 467 -14.75 11.78 -43.31
N VAL A 468 -14.00 10.81 -43.82
CA VAL A 468 -14.53 9.72 -44.65
C VAL A 468 -14.38 8.39 -43.96
N ALA A 469 -15.50 7.63 -43.86
CA ALA A 469 -15.51 6.30 -43.27
C ALA A 469 -14.45 5.38 -43.95
N VAL A 470 -13.69 4.64 -43.14
CA VAL A 470 -12.60 3.75 -43.60
C VAL A 470 -13.03 2.78 -44.68
N GLY A 471 -14.25 2.25 -44.58
CA GLY A 471 -14.81 1.35 -45.59
C GLY A 471 -15.05 2.00 -46.98
N ALA A 472 -15.14 3.32 -47.01
CA ALA A 472 -15.33 4.12 -48.24
C ALA A 472 -14.01 4.66 -48.83
N TRP A 473 -12.87 4.52 -48.18
CA TRP A 473 -11.58 4.91 -48.72
C TRP A 473 -11.33 4.21 -50.05
N LEU A 474 -10.77 4.93 -51.01
CA LEU A 474 -10.58 4.47 -52.35
C LEU A 474 -9.10 4.15 -52.64
N LEU A 475 -8.84 3.11 -53.39
CA LEU A 475 -7.50 2.69 -53.79
C LEU A 475 -7.43 2.46 -55.30
N LYS A 476 -6.29 2.75 -55.90
CA LYS A 476 -6.00 2.36 -57.27
C LYS A 476 -5.77 0.85 -57.33
N PRO A 477 -6.48 0.11 -58.23
CA PRO A 477 -6.30 -1.33 -58.36
C PRO A 477 -4.85 -1.77 -58.59
N GLN A 478 -4.11 -0.97 -59.36
CA GLN A 478 -2.70 -1.23 -59.68
C GLN A 478 -1.80 -1.16 -58.43
N ASP A 479 -1.94 -0.09 -57.63
CA ASP A 479 -1.15 0.11 -56.42
C ASP A 479 -1.48 -0.98 -55.37
N PHE A 480 -2.75 -1.33 -55.25
CA PHE A 480 -3.18 -2.42 -54.41
C PHE A 480 -2.63 -3.78 -54.85
N ALA A 481 -2.60 -4.07 -56.19
CA ALA A 481 -2.03 -5.30 -56.71
C ALA A 481 -0.51 -5.40 -56.45
N ALA A 482 0.22 -4.30 -56.68
CA ALA A 482 1.65 -4.21 -56.39
C ALA A 482 1.94 -4.43 -54.88
N TRP A 483 1.16 -3.79 -53.98
CA TRP A 483 1.26 -3.99 -52.55
C TRP A 483 0.95 -5.44 -52.13
N GLN A 484 -0.07 -6.07 -52.72
CA GLN A 484 -0.38 -7.47 -52.47
C GLN A 484 0.74 -8.42 -52.89
N GLN A 485 1.38 -8.14 -54.03
CA GLN A 485 2.49 -8.94 -54.52
C GLN A 485 3.71 -8.80 -53.59
N ALA A 486 4.11 -7.56 -53.24
CA ALA A 486 5.20 -7.30 -52.33
C ALA A 486 4.97 -7.96 -50.91
N ARG A 487 3.71 -7.92 -50.47
CA ARG A 487 3.30 -8.59 -49.22
C ARG A 487 3.41 -10.11 -49.33
N ALA A 488 3.03 -10.70 -50.43
CA ALA A 488 3.13 -12.13 -50.67
C ALA A 488 4.60 -12.60 -50.71
N GLU A 489 5.48 -11.80 -51.32
CA GLU A 489 6.92 -12.05 -51.37
C GLU A 489 7.55 -11.98 -49.96
N LYS A 490 7.24 -10.96 -49.19
CA LYS A 490 7.69 -10.83 -47.77
C LYS A 490 7.19 -11.96 -46.89
N LYS A 491 6.01 -12.53 -47.13
CA LYS A 491 5.38 -13.58 -46.34
C LYS A 491 5.68 -15.01 -46.82
N SER A 492 6.50 -15.19 -47.84
CA SER A 492 6.84 -16.49 -48.41
C SER A 492 8.19 -17.08 -47.94
N PRO A 493 8.45 -17.22 -46.63
CA PRO A 493 9.39 -18.24 -46.21
C PRO A 493 8.64 -19.57 -46.22
N VAL A 494 9.24 -20.61 -46.75
CA VAL A 494 8.80 -22.00 -46.58
C VAL A 494 8.66 -22.25 -45.08
N PHE A 495 7.44 -22.17 -44.54
CA PHE A 495 7.22 -22.43 -43.11
C PHE A 495 7.33 -23.93 -42.91
N PRO A 496 8.36 -24.47 -42.18
CA PRO A 496 8.56 -25.88 -41.97
C PRO A 496 7.58 -26.39 -40.92
N GLY A 497 6.30 -26.40 -41.24
CA GLY A 497 5.24 -26.84 -40.36
C GLY A 497 4.31 -27.84 -41.05
N LEU A 498 3.62 -28.62 -40.24
CA LEU A 498 2.64 -29.60 -40.67
C LEU A 498 1.25 -28.97 -40.62
N SER A 499 0.32 -29.35 -41.52
CA SER A 499 -1.08 -28.99 -41.35
C SER A 499 -1.64 -29.64 -40.06
N VAL A 500 -2.69 -29.01 -39.48
CA VAL A 500 -3.36 -29.57 -38.29
C VAL A 500 -3.84 -31.00 -38.53
N VAL A 501 -4.23 -31.33 -39.77
CA VAL A 501 -4.62 -32.69 -40.17
C VAL A 501 -3.44 -33.66 -40.06
N LYS A 502 -2.25 -33.30 -40.57
CA LYS A 502 -1.04 -34.10 -40.42
C LYS A 502 -0.58 -34.20 -38.96
N ALA A 503 -0.72 -33.10 -38.18
CA ALA A 503 -0.43 -33.13 -36.76
C ALA A 503 -1.40 -34.05 -36.00
N ALA A 504 -2.69 -34.09 -36.37
CA ALA A 504 -3.68 -35.03 -35.81
C ALA A 504 -3.28 -36.49 -36.03
N ALA A 505 -2.86 -36.83 -37.27
CA ALA A 505 -2.37 -38.17 -37.59
C ALA A 505 -1.14 -38.57 -36.76
N LEU A 506 -0.17 -37.65 -36.58
CA LEU A 506 1.02 -37.91 -35.77
C LEU A 506 0.70 -38.05 -34.26
N LEU A 507 -0.35 -37.36 -33.78
CA LEU A 507 -0.82 -37.49 -32.40
C LEU A 507 -1.77 -38.68 -32.18
N GLY A 508 -2.12 -39.40 -33.22
CA GLY A 508 -3.06 -40.54 -33.14
C GLY A 508 -4.50 -40.12 -32.79
N VAL A 509 -4.89 -38.87 -33.12
CA VAL A 509 -6.20 -38.29 -32.76
C VAL A 509 -7.01 -37.93 -34.00
N LYS A 510 -8.34 -37.86 -33.86
CA LYS A 510 -9.19 -37.31 -34.93
C LYS A 510 -8.92 -35.83 -35.17
N GLU A 511 -9.02 -35.39 -36.42
CA GLU A 511 -8.77 -33.97 -36.80
C GLU A 511 -9.53 -32.97 -35.92
N GLN A 512 -10.78 -33.27 -35.60
CA GLN A 512 -11.60 -32.39 -34.74
C GLN A 512 -11.00 -32.22 -33.34
N CYS A 513 -10.30 -33.23 -32.81
CA CYS A 513 -9.60 -33.14 -31.54
C CYS A 513 -8.36 -32.24 -31.67
N ALA A 514 -7.56 -32.38 -32.72
CA ALA A 514 -6.41 -31.54 -32.97
C ALA A 514 -6.80 -30.05 -33.14
N TYR A 515 -7.88 -29.76 -33.88
CA TYR A 515 -8.43 -28.39 -33.96
C TYR A 515 -8.91 -27.87 -32.60
N ALA A 516 -9.51 -28.74 -31.76
CA ALA A 516 -9.89 -28.39 -30.42
C ALA A 516 -8.65 -28.09 -29.55
N PHE A 517 -7.59 -28.88 -29.65
CA PHE A 517 -6.33 -28.66 -28.93
C PHE A 517 -5.68 -27.31 -29.33
N VAL A 518 -5.71 -26.96 -30.60
CA VAL A 518 -5.23 -25.66 -31.07
C VAL A 518 -6.08 -24.53 -30.49
N ARG A 519 -7.41 -24.65 -30.57
CA ARG A 519 -8.36 -23.64 -30.03
C ARG A 519 -8.19 -23.44 -28.52
N LEU A 520 -7.92 -24.52 -27.79
CA LEU A 520 -7.71 -24.50 -26.32
C LEU A 520 -6.29 -24.09 -25.94
N GLY A 521 -5.39 -23.82 -26.89
CA GLY A 521 -4.00 -23.44 -26.63
C GLY A 521 -3.12 -24.59 -26.14
N LEU A 522 -3.61 -25.83 -26.19
CA LEU A 522 -2.86 -27.03 -25.79
C LEU A 522 -1.82 -27.42 -26.85
N LEU A 523 -2.18 -27.28 -28.13
CA LEU A 523 -1.29 -27.52 -29.28
C LEU A 523 -0.97 -26.19 -29.97
N TRP A 524 0.28 -25.81 -29.98
CA TRP A 524 0.70 -24.53 -30.57
C TRP A 524 0.68 -24.61 -32.10
N SER A 525 0.00 -23.63 -32.69
CA SER A 525 -0.05 -23.46 -34.14
C SER A 525 0.23 -22.02 -34.51
N THR A 526 0.67 -21.82 -35.75
CA THR A 526 0.87 -20.51 -36.36
C THR A 526 -0.08 -20.41 -37.55
N ALA A 527 -0.80 -19.30 -37.62
CA ALA A 527 -1.65 -19.01 -38.79
C ALA A 527 -0.74 -18.57 -39.94
N VAL A 528 -0.76 -19.30 -41.03
CA VAL A 528 -0.02 -19.00 -42.26
C VAL A 528 -0.99 -18.70 -43.36
N GLU A 529 -0.83 -17.55 -44.05
CA GLU A 529 -1.67 -17.17 -45.18
C GLU A 529 -1.17 -17.89 -46.43
N ARG A 530 -2.07 -18.63 -47.10
CA ARG A 530 -1.86 -19.17 -48.45
C ARG A 530 -2.93 -18.64 -49.38
N GLY A 531 -2.58 -17.60 -50.12
CA GLY A 531 -3.53 -16.88 -50.93
C GLY A 531 -4.64 -16.24 -50.11
N ARG A 532 -5.92 -16.54 -50.43
CA ARG A 532 -7.10 -16.02 -49.68
C ARG A 532 -7.45 -16.78 -48.42
N ARG A 533 -6.72 -17.89 -48.13
CA ARG A 533 -7.04 -18.77 -47.00
C ARG A 533 -5.94 -18.70 -45.94
N THR A 534 -6.33 -18.56 -44.70
CA THR A 534 -5.45 -18.72 -43.55
C THR A 534 -5.45 -20.18 -43.17
N GLN A 535 -4.29 -20.83 -43.17
CA GLN A 535 -4.12 -22.22 -42.74
C GLN A 535 -3.33 -22.26 -41.43
N LEU A 536 -3.83 -23.03 -40.48
CA LEU A 536 -3.12 -23.26 -39.23
C LEU A 536 -2.02 -24.32 -39.46
N MET A 537 -0.79 -23.97 -39.12
CA MET A 537 0.37 -24.85 -39.25
C MET A 537 0.95 -25.14 -37.86
N VAL A 538 1.34 -26.37 -37.62
CA VAL A 538 1.91 -26.88 -36.39
C VAL A 538 3.36 -27.22 -36.61
N LYS A 539 4.29 -26.65 -35.85
CA LYS A 539 5.70 -27.03 -35.89
C LYS A 539 5.92 -28.41 -35.27
N PRO A 540 6.84 -29.25 -35.77
CA PRO A 540 7.17 -30.53 -35.15
C PRO A 540 7.44 -30.42 -33.66
N GLN A 541 8.20 -29.41 -33.26
CA GLN A 541 8.51 -29.16 -31.84
C GLN A 541 7.23 -28.91 -30.96
N ALA A 542 6.14 -28.41 -31.57
CA ALA A 542 4.90 -28.24 -30.83
C ALA A 542 4.21 -29.57 -30.56
N ILE A 543 4.39 -30.57 -31.44
CA ILE A 543 3.90 -31.94 -31.24
C ILE A 543 4.67 -32.61 -30.11
N ASP A 544 6.00 -32.50 -30.13
CA ASP A 544 6.88 -33.05 -29.09
C ASP A 544 6.59 -32.40 -27.73
N ARG A 545 6.35 -31.09 -27.75
CA ARG A 545 5.97 -30.37 -26.53
C ARG A 545 4.62 -30.80 -26.01
N PHE A 546 3.63 -31.02 -26.90
CA PHE A 546 2.34 -31.54 -26.52
C PHE A 546 2.48 -32.92 -25.86
N ARG A 547 3.22 -33.87 -26.47
CA ARG A 547 3.48 -35.21 -25.91
C ARG A 547 4.16 -35.16 -24.55
N ARG A 548 5.13 -34.24 -24.37
CA ARG A 548 5.82 -34.05 -23.08
C ARG A 548 4.95 -33.42 -22.00
N GLY A 549 3.96 -32.60 -22.39
CA GLY A 549 3.12 -31.86 -21.46
C GLY A 549 1.79 -32.52 -21.13
N TYR A 550 1.29 -33.38 -22.02
CA TYR A 550 -0.06 -33.94 -21.92
C TYR A 550 -0.10 -35.44 -22.20
N ILE A 551 -1.11 -36.10 -21.65
CA ILE A 551 -1.43 -37.52 -21.88
C ILE A 551 -2.89 -37.58 -22.33
N LEU A 552 -3.16 -38.39 -23.35
CA LEU A 552 -4.50 -38.57 -23.90
C LEU A 552 -5.24 -39.72 -23.17
N GLY A 553 -6.57 -39.59 -23.08
CA GLY A 553 -7.39 -40.62 -22.46
C GLY A 553 -7.22 -42.02 -23.00
N PRO A 554 -7.16 -42.27 -24.34
CA PRO A 554 -6.88 -43.55 -24.90
C PRO A 554 -5.50 -44.12 -24.53
N GLU A 555 -4.46 -43.29 -24.41
CA GLU A 555 -3.14 -43.70 -23.96
C GLU A 555 -3.18 -44.27 -22.54
N ILE A 556 -3.88 -43.56 -21.64
CA ILE A 556 -4.08 -44.00 -20.25
C ILE A 556 -4.94 -45.27 -20.21
N ALA A 557 -5.95 -45.36 -21.06
CA ALA A 557 -6.85 -46.51 -21.11
C ALA A 557 -6.10 -47.78 -21.52
N VAL A 558 -5.29 -47.69 -22.57
CA VAL A 558 -4.40 -48.79 -23.02
C VAL A 558 -3.45 -49.18 -21.89
N TYR A 559 -2.80 -48.19 -21.26
CA TYR A 559 -1.85 -48.39 -20.18
C TYR A 559 -2.46 -49.10 -18.96
N LEU A 560 -3.68 -48.74 -18.57
CA LEU A 560 -4.39 -49.38 -17.45
C LEU A 560 -5.13 -50.68 -17.82
N GLY A 561 -5.10 -51.10 -19.08
CA GLY A 561 -5.87 -52.27 -19.57
C GLY A 561 -7.39 -52.06 -19.41
N LYS A 562 -7.88 -50.83 -19.45
CA LYS A 562 -9.29 -50.44 -19.20
C LYS A 562 -9.88 -49.72 -20.42
N SER A 563 -11.19 -49.64 -20.48
CA SER A 563 -11.84 -48.76 -21.46
C SER A 563 -11.57 -47.30 -21.12
N THR A 564 -11.64 -46.41 -22.12
CA THR A 564 -11.44 -44.96 -21.92
C THR A 564 -12.39 -44.36 -20.87
N ARG A 565 -13.60 -44.92 -20.77
CA ARG A 565 -14.59 -44.47 -19.78
C ARG A 565 -14.24 -44.91 -18.36
N GLU A 566 -13.77 -46.12 -18.21
CA GLU A 566 -13.31 -46.65 -16.92
C GLU A 566 -12.02 -45.98 -16.47
N ALA A 567 -11.06 -45.73 -17.37
CA ALA A 567 -9.86 -44.99 -17.09
C ALA A 567 -10.18 -43.55 -16.63
N PHE A 568 -11.16 -42.89 -17.25
CA PHE A 568 -11.63 -41.58 -16.79
C PHE A 568 -12.20 -41.66 -15.37
N LYS A 569 -13.09 -42.62 -15.09
CA LYS A 569 -13.71 -42.80 -13.78
C LYS A 569 -12.65 -43.06 -12.70
N HIS A 570 -11.72 -43.95 -12.99
CA HIS A 570 -10.62 -44.32 -12.12
C HIS A 570 -9.75 -43.11 -11.75
N LEU A 571 -9.31 -42.31 -12.73
CA LEU A 571 -8.55 -41.10 -12.47
C LEU A 571 -9.37 -40.01 -11.77
N TRP A 572 -10.68 -39.94 -12.05
CA TRP A 572 -11.56 -38.98 -11.39
C TRP A 572 -11.73 -39.31 -9.91
N GLU A 573 -11.86 -40.56 -9.53
CA GLU A 573 -11.90 -41.05 -8.16
C GLU A 573 -10.58 -40.79 -7.44
N ALA A 574 -9.45 -41.00 -8.12
CA ALA A 574 -8.11 -40.68 -7.64
C ALA A 574 -7.81 -39.15 -7.63
N ARG A 575 -8.81 -38.30 -7.84
CA ARG A 575 -8.74 -36.82 -7.85
C ARG A 575 -7.89 -36.19 -8.95
N PHE A 576 -7.53 -36.92 -10.00
CA PHE A 576 -6.91 -36.34 -11.19
C PHE A 576 -7.97 -35.79 -12.14
N ARG A 577 -7.89 -34.50 -12.46
CA ARG A 577 -8.86 -33.82 -13.33
C ARG A 577 -8.29 -33.58 -14.72
N PRO A 578 -9.02 -33.88 -15.79
CA PRO A 578 -8.58 -33.60 -17.15
C PRO A 578 -8.67 -32.09 -17.42
N VAL A 579 -7.75 -31.56 -18.24
CA VAL A 579 -7.72 -30.16 -18.68
C VAL A 579 -8.62 -29.91 -19.90
N ALA A 580 -8.98 -30.96 -20.63
CA ALA A 580 -9.96 -30.92 -21.71
C ALA A 580 -10.68 -32.26 -21.83
N GLY A 581 -11.93 -32.22 -22.29
CA GLY A 581 -12.72 -33.43 -22.48
C GLY A 581 -14.21 -33.17 -22.78
N PRO A 582 -15.01 -34.23 -23.08
CA PRO A 582 -16.41 -34.08 -23.46
C PRO A 582 -17.28 -33.38 -22.44
N SER A 583 -16.97 -33.54 -21.16
CA SER A 583 -17.74 -32.97 -20.03
C SER A 583 -17.03 -31.83 -19.30
N ILE A 584 -15.97 -31.29 -19.85
CA ILE A 584 -15.22 -30.18 -19.20
C ILE A 584 -15.78 -28.85 -19.69
N PRO A 585 -16.36 -28.01 -18.78
CA PRO A 585 -16.84 -26.69 -19.12
C PRO A 585 -15.73 -25.81 -19.72
N ASN A 586 -16.04 -25.06 -20.78
CA ASN A 586 -15.11 -24.17 -21.50
C ASN A 586 -13.88 -24.85 -22.16
N ALA A 587 -13.70 -26.15 -21.97
CA ALA A 587 -12.60 -26.95 -22.55
C ALA A 587 -13.15 -28.20 -23.26
N ALA A 588 -14.29 -28.07 -23.93
CA ALA A 588 -14.96 -29.16 -24.61
C ALA A 588 -14.10 -29.68 -25.79
N CYS A 589 -13.77 -30.96 -25.70
CA CYS A 589 -13.09 -31.73 -26.73
C CYS A 589 -13.63 -33.18 -26.70
N ARG A 590 -13.64 -33.85 -27.85
CA ARG A 590 -14.15 -35.24 -27.93
C ARG A 590 -13.26 -36.26 -27.21
N GLN A 591 -12.12 -35.85 -26.72
CA GLN A 591 -11.12 -36.70 -26.08
C GLN A 591 -10.64 -36.08 -24.78
N TYR A 592 -10.54 -36.87 -23.71
CA TYR A 592 -9.97 -36.39 -22.46
C TYR A 592 -8.47 -36.22 -22.56
N VAL A 593 -7.95 -35.15 -21.95
CA VAL A 593 -6.54 -34.77 -21.90
C VAL A 593 -6.17 -34.43 -20.47
N TRP A 594 -5.08 -34.99 -19.96
CA TRP A 594 -4.53 -34.66 -18.65
C TRP A 594 -3.17 -34.01 -18.79
N VAL A 595 -2.78 -33.22 -17.81
CA VAL A 595 -1.42 -32.70 -17.69
C VAL A 595 -0.50 -33.84 -17.25
N ARG A 596 0.62 -33.99 -17.92
CA ARG A 596 1.66 -34.96 -17.59
C ARG A 596 2.44 -34.48 -16.37
N SER A 597 1.84 -34.55 -15.18
CA SER A 597 2.46 -34.16 -13.92
C SER A 597 3.20 -35.33 -13.27
N LYS A 598 4.24 -35.03 -12.47
CA LYS A 598 4.95 -36.06 -11.71
C LYS A 598 4.00 -36.92 -10.88
N LYS A 599 3.03 -36.27 -10.20
CA LYS A 599 2.03 -36.98 -9.38
C LYS A 599 1.17 -37.96 -10.18
N LEU A 600 0.77 -37.59 -11.42
CA LEU A 600 0.00 -38.47 -12.28
C LEU A 600 0.85 -39.62 -12.78
N ILE A 601 2.10 -39.37 -13.16
CA ILE A 601 3.04 -40.41 -13.63
C ILE A 601 3.36 -41.38 -12.51
N ASP A 602 3.68 -40.89 -11.30
CA ASP A 602 3.95 -41.73 -10.14
C ASP A 602 2.73 -42.60 -9.77
N TYR A 603 1.55 -42.05 -9.85
CA TYR A 603 0.30 -42.78 -9.64
C TYR A 603 0.09 -43.88 -10.71
N LEU A 604 0.23 -43.53 -11.99
CA LEU A 604 0.11 -44.50 -13.07
C LEU A 604 1.17 -45.61 -12.95
N ALA A 605 2.41 -45.28 -12.55
CA ALA A 605 3.46 -46.25 -12.32
C ALA A 605 3.12 -47.21 -11.17
N SER A 606 2.51 -46.73 -10.09
CA SER A 606 2.08 -47.59 -8.98
C SER A 606 0.95 -48.55 -9.37
N GLU A 607 0.03 -48.12 -10.26
CA GLU A 607 -1.02 -48.96 -10.80
C GLU A 607 -0.46 -50.02 -11.80
N ALA A 608 0.55 -49.64 -12.58
CA ALA A 608 1.16 -50.47 -13.60
C ALA A 608 2.06 -51.58 -13.05
N ALA A 609 2.63 -51.38 -11.87
CA ALA A 609 3.42 -52.44 -11.20
C ALA A 609 2.63 -53.75 -10.97
N GLN A 610 1.31 -53.71 -11.26
CA GLN A 610 0.42 -54.87 -11.24
C GLN A 610 0.23 -55.54 -12.63
N ILE A 611 0.81 -54.93 -13.70
CA ILE A 611 0.66 -55.43 -15.09
C ILE A 611 2.08 -55.60 -15.69
N ASP A 612 2.49 -56.83 -15.92
CA ASP A 612 3.81 -57.17 -16.49
C ASP A 612 3.84 -56.92 -18.02
N ASP A 613 3.86 -55.65 -18.45
CA ASP A 613 3.97 -55.27 -19.88
C ASP A 613 5.13 -54.32 -20.15
N PRO A 614 6.18 -54.75 -20.88
CA PRO A 614 7.38 -53.93 -21.16
C PRO A 614 7.11 -52.70 -22.05
N GLU A 615 6.06 -52.65 -22.88
CA GLU A 615 5.72 -51.49 -23.71
C GLU A 615 5.12 -50.33 -22.88
N ALA A 616 4.52 -50.66 -21.77
CA ALA A 616 3.99 -49.66 -20.83
C ALA A 616 5.08 -48.80 -20.18
N ILE A 617 6.29 -49.33 -20.01
CA ILE A 617 7.43 -48.64 -19.38
C ILE A 617 7.97 -47.53 -20.29
N THR A 618 7.93 -47.70 -21.61
CA THR A 618 8.44 -46.73 -22.59
C THR A 618 7.60 -45.43 -22.60
N PHE A 619 6.32 -45.52 -22.32
CA PHE A 619 5.41 -44.38 -22.22
C PHE A 619 5.73 -43.47 -21.02
N LEU A 620 6.11 -44.06 -19.89
CA LEU A 620 6.44 -43.31 -18.66
C LEU A 620 7.84 -42.67 -18.71
N SER A 621 8.76 -43.22 -19.52
CA SER A 621 10.14 -42.74 -19.65
C SER A 621 10.31 -41.44 -20.43
N THR A 622 9.24 -40.96 -21.09
CA THR A 622 9.27 -39.63 -21.77
C THR A 622 9.49 -38.50 -20.76
N PRO A 623 10.52 -37.65 -20.92
CA PRO A 623 10.81 -36.61 -19.96
C PRO A 623 9.63 -35.65 -19.77
N ILE A 624 9.31 -35.36 -18.50
CA ILE A 624 8.29 -34.36 -18.13
C ILE A 624 8.82 -32.98 -18.52
N ALA A 625 8.04 -32.18 -19.25
CA ALA A 625 8.40 -30.81 -19.56
C ALA A 625 8.55 -29.98 -18.28
N GLN A 626 9.67 -29.27 -18.15
CA GLN A 626 9.83 -28.36 -17.01
C GLN A 626 8.76 -27.26 -17.02
N PRO A 627 8.29 -26.76 -15.85
CA PRO A 627 7.24 -25.74 -15.76
C PRO A 627 7.51 -24.44 -16.53
N ARG A 628 8.80 -24.13 -16.77
CA ARG A 628 9.22 -22.95 -17.57
C ARG A 628 8.93 -23.10 -19.07
N ASP A 629 8.85 -24.32 -19.57
CA ASP A 629 8.58 -24.63 -20.98
C ASP A 629 7.08 -24.73 -21.30
N CYS A 630 6.26 -24.93 -20.30
CA CYS A 630 4.82 -24.97 -20.43
C CYS A 630 4.22 -23.76 -19.67
N ARG A 631 3.83 -22.72 -20.39
CA ARG A 631 2.92 -21.73 -19.82
C ARG A 631 1.55 -22.40 -19.67
N PHE A 632 1.36 -23.10 -18.55
CA PHE A 632 0.07 -23.62 -18.15
C PHE A 632 -0.83 -22.41 -17.85
N ARG A 633 -1.60 -21.95 -18.82
CA ARG A 633 -2.77 -21.16 -18.50
C ARG A 633 -3.73 -22.10 -17.78
N HIS A 634 -3.82 -21.98 -16.46
CA HIS A 634 -4.93 -22.52 -15.72
C HIS A 634 -6.19 -21.90 -16.34
N VAL A 635 -6.87 -22.65 -17.20
CA VAL A 635 -8.25 -22.37 -17.57
C VAL A 635 -9.05 -22.70 -16.31
N GLY A 636 -9.33 -21.65 -15.56
CA GLY A 636 -10.10 -21.50 -14.37
C GLY A 636 -10.54 -22.75 -13.62
N SER A 637 -10.03 -22.90 -12.42
CA SER A 637 -10.81 -23.44 -11.32
C SER A 637 -11.80 -22.36 -10.88
N ARG A 638 -13.03 -22.45 -11.31
CA ARG A 638 -14.20 -21.98 -10.57
C ARG A 638 -14.95 -23.17 -10.01
#